data_db3feae91024e962d3ad031cabedf9f1
#
_entry.id   db3feae91024e962d3ad031cabedf9f1
#
_cell.length_a   1.000
_cell.length_b   1.000
_cell.length_c   1.000
_cell.angle_alpha   90.00
_cell.angle_beta   90.00
_cell.angle_gamma   90.00
#
_symmetry.space_group_name_H-M   'P 1'
#
loop_
_entity.id
_entity.type
_entity.pdbx_description
1 polymer ?
#
loop_
_entity_poly.entity_id
_entity_poly.type
_entity_poly.pdbx_seq_one_letter_code
_entity_poly.pdbx_strand_id
1 'polypeptide(L)'
;IITSDWSSDVCSSDLGPGRGSAAGSAVAYCIGITNVDPIKYDLLFERFLNPERISMPDIDIDFDDEGRDKIIKWVVEKYGKMNVAQIITYSVLGGKSAITDAGRVLEYSIPDTKGIAKLVPPAPGMNIAKAFKKYEKLPPEDKILVDEMKTILDNKKDARFPVLSAAQKMEGCIRNTGIHACGVIITPEDISNLVPITTAAKDSDVLVSQFDNSVAEAAGLLKMDFLGLRTLSIIRDAIKLIKDNYDIDINPDEISLEDEKTYQLFQEGRTIGIFQYESVGMQKYMRELKPTVFADLIAMNALYRPGPIKYIPNFINRKHGIEEIVYDLPETEEYLKETYGITVYQEQVMLLSQKLANFTKGEADTLRKAMGKKQIDVLNKMYPKFIEGGKKNNLNEEKLEKIWNDWKAFAEYAFNKSHSTCYAYIAYQTAYLKANYPAEYMASVMTHNLNNTKQITMFMEDCKAMGVDVLGPDVNESQYEFSVNDKGQIRFGLGAIKGIGEGPSEIIVETRQQGKFKDIYDFFERIPASQINKRVVESLVVAGAFDEVDEYHRAQYFQEDNANRTTIERLLKYGQSFQESRNEMENSLFADFAEEVQIEQPKIAPAPEWQNMHKLNREKEIIGFYLSSHPLDEFKYQYQFIQGLLSKKEVVETKNTDDELLNKAQPAYNESQEEADDTLTDELIDIEMDDVEEPVENAAKVIEAKGKFRFLNLDELDAYRDKNFGAEQLKLFETADYKTKQAMNTAVRENMVAGLELPRSEERRVGKECRS
;
A
#
# COMPACT_ATOMS: atom_id res chain seq x y z
N ILE A 1 9.08 -20.13 -25.68
CA ILE A 1 8.61 -19.32 -26.83
C ILE A 1 8.73 -17.81 -26.53
N ILE A 2 8.63 -17.39 -25.26
CA ILE A 2 8.66 -15.96 -24.90
C ILE A 2 10.09 -15.43 -24.78
N THR A 3 11.07 -16.25 -24.42
CA THR A 3 12.40 -15.75 -24.01
C THR A 3 13.50 -15.79 -25.07
N SER A 4 13.39 -16.56 -26.13
CA SER A 4 14.45 -16.65 -27.14
C SER A 4 14.42 -15.56 -28.23
N ASP A 5 13.30 -14.84 -28.36
CA ASP A 5 13.09 -13.78 -29.36
C ASP A 5 12.87 -12.39 -28.78
N TRP A 6 13.01 -12.25 -27.45
CA TRP A 6 12.93 -10.94 -26.84
C TRP A 6 14.23 -10.22 -27.16
N SER A 7 14.14 -9.37 -28.18
CA SER A 7 15.23 -8.49 -28.56
C SER A 7 15.56 -7.54 -27.41
N SER A 8 16.73 -6.97 -27.46
CA SER A 8 17.38 -6.06 -26.52
C SER A 8 16.54 -4.92 -25.92
N ASP A 9 15.27 -4.79 -26.29
CA ASP A 9 14.38 -3.72 -25.83
C ASP A 9 13.51 -4.10 -24.62
N VAL A 10 13.51 -5.37 -24.19
CA VAL A 10 12.88 -5.83 -22.96
C VAL A 10 13.98 -6.22 -22.00
N CYS A 11 14.35 -5.31 -21.10
CA CYS A 11 15.35 -5.54 -20.07
C CYS A 11 14.93 -6.67 -19.12
N SER A 12 15.90 -7.40 -18.56
CA SER A 12 15.70 -8.42 -17.53
C SER A 12 14.98 -7.88 -16.27
N SER A 13 15.05 -6.57 -16.04
CA SER A 13 14.34 -5.89 -14.97
C SER A 13 12.82 -5.77 -15.15
N ASP A 14 12.32 -5.99 -16.38
CA ASP A 14 10.90 -5.90 -16.72
C ASP A 14 10.11 -7.17 -16.38
N LEU A 15 10.80 -8.25 -16.02
CA LEU A 15 10.24 -9.55 -15.65
C LEU A 15 10.48 -9.88 -14.18
N GLY A 16 9.44 -10.33 -13.49
CA GLY A 16 9.59 -10.90 -12.16
C GLY A 16 10.28 -12.27 -12.18
N PRO A 17 10.85 -12.72 -11.05
CA PRO A 17 11.60 -13.98 -10.95
C PRO A 17 10.72 -15.22 -11.12
N GLY A 18 9.42 -15.04 -11.24
CA GLY A 18 8.42 -16.08 -11.41
C GLY A 18 7.24 -15.94 -10.46
N ARG A 19 6.17 -16.64 -10.78
CA ARG A 19 4.91 -16.63 -10.01
C ARG A 19 4.30 -18.02 -9.97
N GLY A 20 3.55 -18.31 -8.92
CA GLY A 20 2.81 -19.56 -8.81
C GLY A 20 3.72 -20.78 -8.71
N SER A 21 3.39 -21.84 -9.46
CA SER A 21 4.15 -23.11 -9.44
C SER A 21 5.17 -23.26 -10.57
N ALA A 22 5.18 -22.34 -11.53
CA ALA A 22 6.09 -22.42 -12.68
C ALA A 22 7.57 -22.42 -12.29
N ALA A 23 7.92 -21.71 -11.19
CA ALA A 23 9.28 -21.68 -10.67
C ALA A 23 9.81 -23.05 -10.16
N GLY A 24 8.93 -24.05 -10.00
CA GLY A 24 9.34 -25.45 -9.76
C GLY A 24 9.88 -26.18 -10.98
N SER A 25 9.92 -25.54 -12.17
CA SER A 25 10.38 -26.15 -13.42
C SER A 25 11.81 -25.76 -13.76
N ALA A 26 12.74 -26.71 -13.76
CA ALA A 26 14.11 -26.50 -14.23
C ALA A 26 14.15 -26.09 -15.71
N VAL A 27 13.22 -26.58 -16.54
CA VAL A 27 13.12 -26.17 -17.95
C VAL A 27 12.74 -24.70 -18.05
N ALA A 28 11.73 -24.23 -17.26
CA ALA A 28 11.34 -22.83 -17.25
C ALA A 28 12.51 -21.93 -16.81
N TYR A 29 13.28 -22.37 -15.83
CA TYR A 29 14.49 -21.68 -15.39
C TYR A 29 15.57 -21.62 -16.50
N CYS A 30 15.90 -22.76 -17.14
CA CYS A 30 16.93 -22.81 -18.18
C CYS A 30 16.60 -22.00 -19.42
N ILE A 31 15.31 -21.78 -19.72
CA ILE A 31 14.88 -20.96 -20.87
C ILE A 31 14.47 -19.54 -20.46
N GLY A 32 14.72 -19.12 -19.20
CA GLY A 32 14.53 -17.76 -18.70
C GLY A 32 13.07 -17.35 -18.52
N ILE A 33 12.13 -18.28 -18.36
CA ILE A 33 10.74 -17.97 -17.94
C ILE A 33 10.68 -17.62 -16.47
N THR A 34 11.58 -18.20 -15.65
CA THR A 34 11.72 -17.94 -14.22
C THR A 34 13.19 -17.75 -13.87
N ASN A 35 13.48 -16.90 -12.88
CA ASN A 35 14.86 -16.58 -12.46
C ASN A 35 15.25 -17.23 -11.13
N VAL A 36 14.39 -18.10 -10.60
CA VAL A 36 14.62 -18.85 -9.35
C VAL A 36 15.02 -20.27 -9.69
N ASP A 37 16.22 -20.69 -9.25
CA ASP A 37 16.72 -22.06 -9.44
C ASP A 37 15.91 -23.06 -8.59
N PRO A 38 15.11 -23.95 -9.21
CA PRO A 38 14.27 -24.90 -8.49
C PRO A 38 15.07 -25.96 -7.72
N ILE A 39 16.30 -26.26 -8.15
CA ILE A 39 17.17 -27.23 -7.47
C ILE A 39 17.75 -26.62 -6.20
N LYS A 40 18.27 -25.40 -6.29
CA LYS A 40 18.83 -24.67 -5.14
C LYS A 40 17.84 -24.52 -3.98
N TYR A 41 16.56 -24.31 -4.29
CA TYR A 41 15.51 -24.09 -3.29
C TYR A 41 14.60 -25.29 -3.04
N ASP A 42 14.93 -26.44 -3.59
CA ASP A 42 14.14 -27.68 -3.45
C ASP A 42 12.66 -27.46 -3.78
N LEU A 43 12.39 -26.94 -4.99
CA LEU A 43 11.05 -26.66 -5.49
C LEU A 43 10.50 -27.88 -6.24
N LEU A 44 9.31 -28.33 -5.85
CA LEU A 44 8.71 -29.56 -6.34
C LEU A 44 8.10 -29.38 -7.74
N PHE A 45 8.68 -30.04 -8.76
CA PHE A 45 8.20 -30.03 -10.14
C PHE A 45 6.78 -30.59 -10.29
N GLU A 46 6.46 -31.66 -9.55
CA GLU A 46 5.15 -32.35 -9.60
C GLU A 46 4.00 -31.44 -9.14
N ARG A 47 4.30 -30.37 -8.42
CA ARG A 47 3.33 -29.33 -8.09
C ARG A 47 2.94 -28.50 -9.32
N PHE A 48 3.85 -28.31 -10.26
CA PHE A 48 3.64 -27.62 -11.53
C PHE A 48 3.04 -28.55 -12.58
N LEU A 49 3.73 -29.66 -12.88
CA LEU A 49 3.32 -30.66 -13.85
C LEU A 49 3.51 -32.08 -13.31
N ASN A 50 2.55 -32.97 -13.55
CA ASN A 50 2.73 -34.40 -13.34
C ASN A 50 1.95 -35.19 -14.43
N PRO A 51 2.36 -36.44 -14.75
CA PRO A 51 1.73 -37.22 -15.83
C PRO A 51 0.25 -37.53 -15.64
N GLU A 52 -0.24 -37.52 -14.40
CA GLU A 52 -1.62 -37.81 -14.04
C GLU A 52 -2.50 -36.55 -14.05
N ARG A 53 -1.91 -35.36 -14.33
CA ARG A 53 -2.64 -34.09 -14.36
C ARG A 53 -3.32 -33.91 -15.73
N ILE A 54 -4.65 -33.84 -15.72
CA ILE A 54 -5.47 -33.64 -16.93
C ILE A 54 -5.57 -32.16 -17.32
N SER A 55 -5.47 -31.23 -16.36
CA SER A 55 -5.58 -29.80 -16.63
C SER A 55 -4.30 -29.22 -17.19
N MET A 56 -4.41 -28.30 -18.15
CA MET A 56 -3.27 -27.51 -18.66
C MET A 56 -2.55 -26.78 -17.51
N PRO A 57 -1.23 -26.59 -17.59
CA PRO A 57 -0.51 -25.72 -16.67
C PRO A 57 -0.91 -24.26 -16.90
N ASP A 58 -1.01 -23.52 -15.82
CA ASP A 58 -1.21 -22.07 -15.82
C ASP A 58 0.14 -21.41 -15.52
N ILE A 59 0.58 -20.51 -16.38
CA ILE A 59 1.84 -19.78 -16.21
C ILE A 59 1.49 -18.30 -16.10
N ASP A 60 1.49 -17.81 -14.87
CA ASP A 60 1.35 -16.39 -14.58
C ASP A 60 2.72 -15.71 -14.69
N ILE A 61 2.78 -14.54 -15.30
CA ILE A 61 4.01 -13.79 -15.47
C ILE A 61 3.82 -12.39 -14.88
N ASP A 62 4.70 -12.02 -13.95
CA ASP A 62 4.77 -10.68 -13.40
C ASP A 62 5.65 -9.81 -14.30
N PHE A 63 5.11 -8.70 -14.80
CA PHE A 63 5.80 -7.65 -15.53
C PHE A 63 5.83 -6.37 -14.72
N ASP A 64 6.73 -5.47 -15.03
CA ASP A 64 6.59 -4.10 -14.55
C ASP A 64 5.26 -3.50 -15.05
N ASP A 65 4.61 -2.68 -14.22
CA ASP A 65 3.26 -2.19 -14.53
C ASP A 65 3.25 -1.18 -15.69
N GLU A 66 4.36 -0.48 -15.94
CA GLU A 66 4.49 0.48 -17.03
C GLU A 66 4.84 -0.19 -18.38
N GLY A 67 5.68 -1.23 -18.34
CA GLY A 67 6.09 -1.98 -19.53
C GLY A 67 5.03 -2.95 -20.05
N ARG A 68 4.08 -3.36 -19.21
CA ARG A 68 3.04 -4.35 -19.53
C ARG A 68 2.30 -4.06 -20.84
N ASP A 69 1.96 -2.82 -21.12
CA ASP A 69 1.23 -2.44 -22.33
C ASP A 69 2.09 -2.57 -23.59
N LYS A 70 3.40 -2.36 -23.49
CA LYS A 70 4.35 -2.60 -24.59
C LYS A 70 4.40 -4.08 -24.95
N ILE A 71 4.39 -4.94 -23.90
CA ILE A 71 4.37 -6.39 -24.06
C ILE A 71 3.10 -6.87 -24.74
N ILE A 72 1.94 -6.36 -24.34
CA ILE A 72 0.67 -6.70 -24.99
C ILE A 72 0.70 -6.30 -26.47
N LYS A 73 1.21 -5.11 -26.80
CA LYS A 73 1.38 -4.67 -28.20
C LYS A 73 2.28 -5.63 -28.97
N TRP A 74 3.43 -5.99 -28.40
CA TRP A 74 4.34 -6.94 -29.03
C TRP A 74 3.69 -8.31 -29.26
N VAL A 75 2.90 -8.83 -28.30
CA VAL A 75 2.15 -10.08 -28.46
C VAL A 75 1.16 -9.99 -29.62
N VAL A 76 0.45 -8.87 -29.74
CA VAL A 76 -0.50 -8.62 -30.84
C VAL A 76 0.23 -8.56 -32.18
N GLU A 77 1.40 -7.92 -32.25
CA GLU A 77 2.23 -7.86 -33.46
C GLU A 77 2.78 -9.24 -33.86
N LYS A 78 3.24 -10.02 -32.87
CA LYS A 78 3.85 -11.35 -33.10
C LYS A 78 2.83 -12.40 -33.57
N TYR A 79 1.68 -12.47 -32.91
CA TYR A 79 0.69 -13.54 -33.15
C TYR A 79 -0.45 -13.11 -34.09
N GLY A 80 -0.59 -11.82 -34.33
CA GLY A 80 -1.62 -11.25 -35.19
C GLY A 80 -2.78 -10.64 -34.42
N LYS A 81 -3.29 -9.52 -34.92
CA LYS A 81 -4.37 -8.73 -34.29
C LYS A 81 -5.65 -9.56 -34.05
N MET A 82 -5.96 -10.48 -34.97
CA MET A 82 -7.16 -11.33 -34.86
C MET A 82 -6.96 -12.60 -34.03
N ASN A 83 -5.74 -12.84 -33.54
CA ASN A 83 -5.39 -14.03 -32.75
C ASN A 83 -5.20 -13.72 -31.26
N VAL A 84 -5.26 -12.43 -30.87
CA VAL A 84 -5.03 -11.99 -29.50
C VAL A 84 -6.20 -11.16 -29.02
N ALA A 85 -6.75 -11.52 -27.87
CA ALA A 85 -7.81 -10.73 -27.22
C ALA A 85 -7.63 -10.68 -25.71
N GLN A 86 -8.05 -9.58 -25.09
CA GLN A 86 -8.20 -9.49 -23.65
C GLN A 86 -9.50 -10.17 -23.20
N ILE A 87 -9.62 -10.47 -21.91
CA ILE A 87 -10.80 -11.13 -21.34
C ILE A 87 -11.76 -10.06 -20.80
N ILE A 88 -13.06 -10.22 -21.08
CA ILE A 88 -14.07 -9.33 -20.52
C ILE A 88 -14.29 -9.59 -19.03
N THR A 89 -14.64 -8.54 -18.30
CA THR A 89 -15.19 -8.65 -16.94
C THR A 89 -16.58 -8.03 -16.87
N TYR A 90 -17.45 -8.64 -16.10
CA TYR A 90 -18.81 -8.14 -15.86
C TYR A 90 -18.89 -7.58 -14.44
N SER A 91 -18.94 -6.25 -14.33
CA SER A 91 -19.16 -5.60 -13.04
C SER A 91 -20.63 -5.69 -12.68
N VAL A 92 -20.93 -6.32 -11.56
CA VAL A 92 -22.28 -6.44 -11.03
C VAL A 92 -22.55 -5.43 -9.93
N LEU A 93 -23.79 -5.00 -9.80
CA LEU A 93 -24.22 -4.13 -8.70
C LEU A 93 -24.14 -4.89 -7.38
N GLY A 94 -23.19 -4.51 -6.54
CA GLY A 94 -23.15 -4.94 -5.14
C GLY A 94 -24.19 -4.20 -4.30
N GLY A 95 -24.50 -4.70 -3.09
CA GLY A 95 -25.56 -4.16 -2.25
C GLY A 95 -25.44 -2.66 -1.99
N LYS A 96 -24.25 -2.16 -1.61
CA LYS A 96 -24.02 -0.72 -1.36
C LYS A 96 -24.16 0.12 -2.64
N SER A 97 -23.63 -0.36 -3.76
CA SER A 97 -23.75 0.33 -5.06
C SER A 97 -25.20 0.34 -5.56
N ALA A 98 -25.95 -0.75 -5.41
CA ALA A 98 -27.34 -0.82 -5.77
C ALA A 98 -28.20 0.18 -4.95
N ILE A 99 -27.91 0.32 -3.65
CA ILE A 99 -28.56 1.30 -2.77
C ILE A 99 -28.22 2.73 -3.26
N THR A 100 -26.95 2.99 -3.56
CA THR A 100 -26.49 4.32 -4.01
C THR A 100 -27.16 4.71 -5.34
N ASP A 101 -27.21 3.79 -6.31
CA ASP A 101 -27.84 4.05 -7.60
C ASP A 101 -29.37 4.17 -7.48
N ALA A 102 -30.01 3.32 -6.67
CA ALA A 102 -31.44 3.43 -6.38
C ALA A 102 -31.80 4.76 -5.70
N GLY A 103 -31.00 5.19 -4.70
CA GLY A 103 -31.20 6.46 -4.01
C GLY A 103 -31.07 7.65 -4.95
N ARG A 104 -30.08 7.64 -5.84
CA ARG A 104 -29.89 8.70 -6.84
C ARG A 104 -31.06 8.78 -7.82
N VAL A 105 -31.57 7.65 -8.31
CA VAL A 105 -32.70 7.60 -9.25
C VAL A 105 -34.00 8.03 -8.58
N LEU A 106 -34.16 7.72 -7.29
CA LEU A 106 -35.32 8.10 -6.50
C LEU A 106 -35.19 9.48 -5.83
N GLU A 107 -34.13 10.24 -6.19
CA GLU A 107 -33.86 11.62 -5.73
C GLU A 107 -33.70 11.77 -4.20
N TYR A 108 -33.18 10.72 -3.54
CA TYR A 108 -32.80 10.82 -2.13
C TYR A 108 -31.49 11.59 -1.95
N SER A 109 -31.36 12.26 -0.82
CA SER A 109 -30.12 12.95 -0.50
C SER A 109 -28.92 11.98 -0.37
N ILE A 110 -27.71 12.47 -0.64
CA ILE A 110 -26.49 11.65 -0.49
C ILE A 110 -26.34 11.14 0.96
N PRO A 111 -26.55 11.96 2.02
CA PRO A 111 -26.49 11.49 3.40
C PRO A 111 -27.48 10.36 3.69
N ASP A 112 -28.75 10.51 3.27
CA ASP A 112 -29.78 9.48 3.50
C ASP A 112 -29.43 8.18 2.79
N THR A 113 -28.98 8.27 1.54
CA THR A 113 -28.57 7.12 0.75
C THR A 113 -27.36 6.41 1.37
N LYS A 114 -26.34 7.16 1.83
CA LYS A 114 -25.19 6.62 2.56
C LYS A 114 -25.63 5.95 3.89
N GLY A 115 -26.60 6.52 4.60
CA GLY A 115 -27.19 5.95 5.81
C GLY A 115 -27.80 4.56 5.53
N ILE A 116 -28.58 4.41 4.47
CA ILE A 116 -29.15 3.12 4.06
C ILE A 116 -28.04 2.13 3.63
N ALA A 117 -27.02 2.60 2.90
CA ALA A 117 -25.93 1.74 2.45
C ALA A 117 -25.06 1.19 3.60
N LYS A 118 -24.96 1.90 4.73
CA LYS A 118 -24.27 1.42 5.94
C LYS A 118 -24.94 0.20 6.58
N LEU A 119 -26.22 -0.06 6.31
CA LEU A 119 -26.93 -1.25 6.79
C LEU A 119 -26.45 -2.56 6.15
N VAL A 120 -25.73 -2.49 5.03
CA VAL A 120 -25.08 -3.66 4.44
C VAL A 120 -23.80 -3.94 5.20
N PRO A 121 -23.64 -5.12 5.85
CA PRO A 121 -22.45 -5.46 6.59
C PRO A 121 -21.14 -5.24 5.82
N PRO A 122 -20.05 -4.81 6.48
CA PRO A 122 -18.81 -4.41 5.79
C PRO A 122 -17.99 -5.57 5.22
N ALA A 123 -18.35 -6.83 5.52
CA ALA A 123 -17.56 -7.99 5.09
C ALA A 123 -17.38 -8.07 3.57
N PRO A 124 -16.17 -8.45 3.08
CA PRO A 124 -15.86 -8.54 1.65
C PRO A 124 -16.85 -9.38 0.87
N GLY A 125 -17.29 -8.87 -0.28
CA GLY A 125 -18.28 -9.54 -1.13
C GLY A 125 -19.66 -9.75 -0.51
N MET A 126 -19.94 -9.08 0.63
CA MET A 126 -21.25 -9.07 1.25
C MET A 126 -22.21 -8.22 0.42
N ASN A 127 -23.45 -8.71 0.33
CA ASN A 127 -24.53 -8.03 -0.34
C ASN A 127 -25.83 -8.28 0.41
N ILE A 128 -26.94 -7.64 0.04
CA ILE A 128 -28.23 -7.74 0.75
C ILE A 128 -28.71 -9.20 0.82
N ALA A 129 -28.70 -9.91 -0.31
CA ALA A 129 -29.13 -11.30 -0.38
C ALA A 129 -28.25 -12.25 0.46
N LYS A 130 -26.92 -12.06 0.42
CA LYS A 130 -25.99 -12.85 1.22
C LYS A 130 -26.10 -12.54 2.71
N ALA A 131 -26.33 -11.28 3.09
CA ALA A 131 -26.53 -10.88 4.47
C ALA A 131 -27.74 -11.61 5.07
N PHE A 132 -28.85 -11.69 4.37
CA PHE A 132 -30.02 -12.46 4.80
C PHE A 132 -29.75 -13.96 4.86
N LYS A 133 -29.07 -14.52 3.84
CA LYS A 133 -28.77 -15.96 3.78
C LYS A 133 -27.78 -16.43 4.85
N LYS A 134 -26.80 -15.58 5.21
CA LYS A 134 -25.75 -15.89 6.19
C LYS A 134 -26.08 -15.38 7.59
N TYR A 135 -27.27 -14.89 7.87
CA TYR A 135 -27.67 -14.20 9.09
C TYR A 135 -27.17 -14.89 10.37
N GLU A 136 -27.35 -16.22 10.49
CA GLU A 136 -26.95 -16.97 11.67
C GLU A 136 -25.43 -16.95 11.95
N LYS A 137 -24.64 -16.76 10.90
CA LYS A 137 -23.18 -16.76 10.96
C LYS A 137 -22.58 -15.36 11.10
N LEU A 138 -23.39 -14.32 11.12
CA LEU A 138 -22.94 -12.94 11.25
C LEU A 138 -22.60 -12.60 12.71
N PRO A 139 -21.62 -11.70 12.94
CA PRO A 139 -21.36 -11.10 14.24
C PRO A 139 -22.63 -10.42 14.80
N PRO A 140 -22.76 -10.28 16.15
CA PRO A 140 -23.92 -9.64 16.76
C PRO A 140 -24.22 -8.23 16.24
N GLU A 141 -23.20 -7.43 16.01
CA GLU A 141 -23.28 -6.08 15.45
C GLU A 141 -23.85 -6.07 14.03
N ASP A 142 -23.38 -6.96 13.16
CA ASP A 142 -23.89 -7.09 11.79
C ASP A 142 -25.34 -7.63 11.77
N LYS A 143 -25.73 -8.47 12.71
CA LYS A 143 -27.11 -8.92 12.85
C LYS A 143 -28.07 -7.76 13.10
N ILE A 144 -27.68 -6.77 13.92
CA ILE A 144 -28.48 -5.56 14.16
C ILE A 144 -28.75 -4.81 12.83
N LEU A 145 -27.72 -4.63 12.00
CA LEU A 145 -27.87 -3.98 10.70
C LEU A 145 -28.81 -4.75 9.77
N VAL A 146 -28.69 -6.06 9.76
CA VAL A 146 -29.55 -6.93 8.91
C VAL A 146 -31.00 -6.94 9.44
N ASP A 147 -31.23 -6.90 10.73
CA ASP A 147 -32.58 -6.83 11.33
C ASP A 147 -33.24 -5.48 11.02
N GLU A 148 -32.49 -4.40 11.03
CA GLU A 148 -32.98 -3.10 10.58
C GLU A 148 -33.37 -3.13 9.10
N MET A 149 -32.53 -3.71 8.22
CA MET A 149 -32.89 -3.89 6.79
C MET A 149 -34.18 -4.70 6.64
N LYS A 150 -34.39 -5.78 7.42
CA LYS A 150 -35.61 -6.56 7.39
C LYS A 150 -36.82 -5.70 7.82
N THR A 151 -36.67 -4.94 8.93
CA THR A 151 -37.73 -4.07 9.43
C THR A 151 -38.15 -3.03 8.38
N ILE A 152 -37.19 -2.44 7.66
CA ILE A 152 -37.46 -1.49 6.57
C ILE A 152 -38.23 -2.18 5.44
N LEU A 153 -37.80 -3.39 5.03
CA LEU A 153 -38.42 -4.13 3.93
C LEU A 153 -39.82 -4.62 4.29
N ASP A 154 -40.10 -4.91 5.54
CA ASP A 154 -41.44 -5.33 6.01
C ASP A 154 -42.40 -4.14 6.19
N ASN A 155 -41.87 -2.92 6.38
CA ASN A 155 -42.66 -1.71 6.55
C ASN A 155 -42.63 -0.81 5.30
N LYS A 156 -43.61 -1.04 4.40
CA LYS A 156 -43.76 -0.23 3.16
C LYS A 156 -43.98 1.27 3.38
N LYS A 157 -44.25 1.73 4.63
CA LYS A 157 -44.42 3.13 4.99
C LYS A 157 -43.09 3.76 5.44
N ASP A 158 -42.04 2.99 5.68
CA ASP A 158 -40.73 3.51 5.98
C ASP A 158 -40.20 4.31 4.78
N ALA A 159 -39.72 5.51 5.03
CA ALA A 159 -39.17 6.38 3.99
C ALA A 159 -38.01 5.74 3.21
N ARG A 160 -37.26 4.80 3.82
CA ARG A 160 -36.12 4.11 3.22
C ARG A 160 -36.54 2.87 2.39
N PHE A 161 -37.79 2.39 2.53
CA PHE A 161 -38.31 1.21 1.84
C PHE A 161 -38.16 1.30 0.31
N PRO A 162 -38.52 2.41 -0.38
CA PRO A 162 -38.41 2.45 -1.84
C PRO A 162 -36.99 2.21 -2.34
N VAL A 163 -35.99 2.79 -1.68
CA VAL A 163 -34.58 2.66 -2.05
C VAL A 163 -34.09 1.24 -1.80
N LEU A 164 -34.32 0.69 -0.61
CA LEU A 164 -33.84 -0.64 -0.25
C LEU A 164 -34.53 -1.74 -1.07
N SER A 165 -35.85 -1.60 -1.33
CA SER A 165 -36.60 -2.53 -2.16
C SER A 165 -36.15 -2.49 -3.64
N ALA A 166 -35.85 -1.31 -4.17
CA ALA A 166 -35.29 -1.18 -5.52
C ALA A 166 -33.89 -1.79 -5.59
N ALA A 167 -33.03 -1.48 -4.62
CA ALA A 167 -31.68 -1.99 -4.53
C ALA A 167 -31.65 -3.53 -4.47
N GLN A 168 -32.53 -4.15 -3.69
CA GLN A 168 -32.63 -5.61 -3.59
C GLN A 168 -32.95 -6.28 -4.94
N LYS A 169 -33.73 -5.60 -5.80
CA LYS A 169 -34.05 -6.10 -7.15
C LYS A 169 -32.92 -5.87 -8.15
N MET A 170 -32.15 -4.80 -7.97
CA MET A 170 -31.04 -4.43 -8.86
C MET A 170 -29.75 -5.16 -8.51
N GLU A 171 -29.62 -5.64 -7.27
CA GLU A 171 -28.43 -6.33 -6.81
C GLU A 171 -28.14 -7.57 -7.68
N GLY A 172 -26.87 -7.70 -8.10
CA GLY A 172 -26.42 -8.78 -8.97
C GLY A 172 -26.67 -8.55 -10.46
N CYS A 173 -27.39 -7.49 -10.86
CA CYS A 173 -27.49 -7.12 -12.27
C CYS A 173 -26.15 -6.59 -12.78
N ILE A 174 -25.81 -6.88 -14.02
CA ILE A 174 -24.63 -6.35 -14.68
C ILE A 174 -24.80 -4.83 -14.82
N ARG A 175 -23.82 -4.07 -14.33
CA ARG A 175 -23.78 -2.61 -14.40
C ARG A 175 -23.01 -2.13 -15.63
N ASN A 176 -21.83 -2.68 -15.81
CA ASN A 176 -20.96 -2.39 -16.95
C ASN A 176 -20.04 -3.58 -17.24
N THR A 177 -19.41 -3.52 -18.39
CA THR A 177 -18.33 -4.41 -18.77
C THR A 177 -17.00 -3.67 -18.59
N GLY A 178 -15.98 -4.41 -18.25
CA GLY A 178 -14.59 -3.96 -18.18
C GLY A 178 -13.68 -4.99 -18.84
N ILE A 179 -12.40 -4.76 -18.74
CA ILE A 179 -11.36 -5.67 -19.21
C ILE A 179 -10.71 -6.32 -17.99
N HIS A 180 -10.40 -7.60 -18.08
CA HIS A 180 -9.67 -8.31 -17.05
C HIS A 180 -8.26 -7.72 -16.92
N ALA A 181 -7.82 -7.47 -15.69
CA ALA A 181 -6.57 -6.77 -15.43
C ALA A 181 -5.32 -7.46 -16.01
N CYS A 182 -5.36 -8.80 -16.17
CA CYS A 182 -4.18 -9.61 -16.46
C CYS A 182 -4.36 -10.51 -17.69
N GLY A 183 -5.56 -11.11 -17.86
CA GLY A 183 -5.78 -12.21 -18.78
C GLY A 183 -5.76 -11.80 -20.24
N VAL A 184 -4.90 -12.46 -21.01
CA VAL A 184 -4.79 -12.35 -22.47
C VAL A 184 -5.01 -13.72 -23.08
N ILE A 185 -5.86 -13.80 -24.07
CA ILE A 185 -6.11 -15.02 -24.84
C ILE A 185 -5.30 -14.96 -26.12
N ILE A 186 -4.57 -16.05 -26.42
CA ILE A 186 -3.82 -16.21 -27.67
C ILE A 186 -4.33 -17.48 -28.37
N THR A 187 -4.72 -17.33 -29.63
CA THR A 187 -5.31 -18.44 -30.42
C THR A 187 -4.48 -18.74 -31.66
N PRO A 188 -4.44 -20.01 -32.12
CA PRO A 188 -3.72 -20.39 -33.34
C PRO A 188 -4.40 -19.91 -34.62
N GLU A 189 -5.67 -19.52 -34.55
CA GLU A 189 -6.48 -19.02 -35.67
C GLU A 189 -7.26 -17.78 -35.24
N ASP A 190 -8.02 -17.18 -36.16
CA ASP A 190 -8.86 -16.03 -35.86
C ASP A 190 -9.83 -16.34 -34.70
N ILE A 191 -9.71 -15.57 -33.62
CA ILE A 191 -10.44 -15.78 -32.38
C ILE A 191 -11.96 -15.68 -32.57
N SER A 192 -12.43 -14.94 -33.57
CA SER A 192 -13.84 -14.81 -33.89
C SER A 192 -14.49 -16.13 -34.35
N ASN A 193 -13.67 -17.09 -34.83
CA ASN A 193 -14.14 -18.44 -35.15
C ASN A 193 -14.40 -19.29 -33.90
N LEU A 194 -13.80 -18.92 -32.78
CA LEU A 194 -13.85 -19.70 -31.54
C LEU A 194 -14.82 -19.10 -30.52
N VAL A 195 -14.85 -17.77 -30.39
CA VAL A 195 -15.66 -17.08 -29.39
C VAL A 195 -16.15 -15.72 -29.90
N PRO A 196 -17.30 -15.23 -29.42
CA PRO A 196 -17.75 -13.88 -29.70
C PRO A 196 -16.73 -12.85 -29.17
N ILE A 197 -16.45 -11.84 -29.99
CA ILE A 197 -15.53 -10.75 -29.64
C ILE A 197 -16.25 -9.39 -29.61
N THR A 198 -15.65 -8.43 -28.95
CA THR A 198 -16.01 -7.02 -28.98
C THR A 198 -14.75 -6.17 -28.96
N THR A 199 -14.87 -4.87 -29.11
CA THR A 199 -13.76 -3.93 -28.90
C THR A 199 -13.84 -3.35 -27.50
N ALA A 200 -12.67 -3.04 -26.90
CA ALA A 200 -12.63 -2.25 -25.68
C ALA A 200 -13.15 -0.82 -25.98
N ALA A 201 -13.59 -0.10 -24.94
CA ALA A 201 -14.27 1.18 -25.07
C ALA A 201 -13.64 2.14 -26.08
N LYS A 202 -14.51 2.72 -26.85
CA LYS A 202 -14.54 3.84 -27.79
C LYS A 202 -13.40 4.04 -28.81
N ASP A 203 -12.15 3.72 -28.55
CA ASP A 203 -11.05 4.01 -29.50
C ASP A 203 -9.88 3.01 -29.45
N SER A 204 -10.03 1.88 -28.81
CA SER A 204 -8.96 0.90 -28.75
C SER A 204 -9.12 -0.17 -29.84
N ASP A 205 -8.06 -0.37 -30.60
CA ASP A 205 -7.91 -1.49 -31.52
C ASP A 205 -7.82 -2.86 -30.83
N VAL A 206 -7.95 -2.89 -29.50
CA VAL A 206 -7.79 -4.10 -28.69
C VAL A 206 -9.09 -4.92 -28.70
N LEU A 207 -8.97 -6.16 -29.16
CA LEU A 207 -10.07 -7.13 -29.11
C LEU A 207 -10.28 -7.64 -27.69
N VAL A 208 -11.58 -7.86 -27.34
CA VAL A 208 -11.99 -8.40 -26.04
C VAL A 208 -12.94 -9.57 -26.30
N SER A 209 -12.66 -10.72 -25.66
CA SER A 209 -13.59 -11.86 -25.71
C SER A 209 -14.87 -11.54 -24.93
N GLN A 210 -16.03 -12.00 -25.39
CA GLN A 210 -17.28 -11.86 -24.64
C GLN A 210 -17.49 -12.99 -23.63
N PHE A 211 -16.58 -13.96 -23.58
CA PHE A 211 -16.52 -14.96 -22.51
C PHE A 211 -15.62 -14.43 -21.38
N ASP A 212 -16.11 -14.48 -20.17
CA ASP A 212 -15.35 -14.12 -18.97
C ASP A 212 -14.32 -15.21 -18.60
N ASN A 213 -13.51 -14.92 -17.60
CA ASN A 213 -12.43 -15.81 -17.16
C ASN A 213 -12.94 -17.23 -16.79
N SER A 214 -14.16 -17.35 -16.27
CA SER A 214 -14.72 -18.66 -15.85
C SER A 214 -15.14 -19.52 -17.02
N VAL A 215 -15.53 -18.91 -18.14
CA VAL A 215 -16.02 -19.59 -19.34
C VAL A 215 -14.90 -19.81 -20.37
N ALA A 216 -13.91 -18.94 -20.41
CA ALA A 216 -12.81 -19.00 -21.38
C ALA A 216 -12.07 -20.35 -21.35
N GLU A 217 -11.71 -20.84 -20.16
CA GLU A 217 -11.08 -22.16 -19.99
C GLU A 217 -11.99 -23.32 -20.42
N ALA A 218 -13.28 -23.24 -20.06
CA ALA A 218 -14.27 -24.26 -20.45
C ALA A 218 -14.50 -24.29 -21.97
N ALA A 219 -14.31 -23.17 -22.66
CA ALA A 219 -14.34 -23.06 -24.11
C ALA A 219 -13.06 -23.57 -24.80
N GLY A 220 -12.06 -24.01 -24.05
CA GLY A 220 -10.79 -24.53 -24.56
C GLY A 220 -9.81 -23.45 -24.98
N LEU A 221 -9.98 -22.20 -24.56
CA LEU A 221 -9.07 -21.11 -24.86
C LEU A 221 -7.85 -21.14 -23.94
N LEU A 222 -6.68 -20.88 -24.50
CA LEU A 222 -5.45 -20.70 -23.74
C LEU A 222 -5.39 -19.26 -23.19
N LYS A 223 -5.46 -19.14 -21.88
CA LYS A 223 -5.29 -17.89 -21.16
C LYS A 223 -3.84 -17.76 -20.69
N MET A 224 -3.26 -16.58 -20.85
CA MET A 224 -2.01 -16.18 -20.27
C MET A 224 -2.26 -14.98 -19.35
N ASP A 225 -1.79 -15.04 -18.10
CA ASP A 225 -1.96 -13.93 -17.17
C ASP A 225 -0.69 -13.05 -17.15
N PHE A 226 -0.79 -11.85 -17.71
CA PHE A 226 0.24 -10.82 -17.72
C PHE A 226 -0.06 -9.81 -16.60
N LEU A 227 0.58 -9.99 -15.48
CA LEU A 227 0.32 -9.24 -14.26
C LEU A 227 1.28 -8.05 -14.16
N GLY A 228 0.74 -6.83 -14.02
CA GLY A 228 1.55 -5.66 -13.70
C GLY A 228 1.92 -5.66 -12.22
N LEU A 229 3.20 -5.61 -11.90
CA LEU A 229 3.72 -5.53 -10.53
C LEU A 229 4.55 -4.26 -10.39
N ARG A 230 3.98 -3.23 -9.75
CA ARG A 230 4.64 -1.93 -9.50
C ARG A 230 6.02 -2.05 -8.86
N THR A 231 6.24 -3.06 -8.03
CA THR A 231 7.54 -3.28 -7.38
C THR A 231 8.66 -3.50 -8.40
N LEU A 232 8.38 -4.09 -9.54
CA LEU A 232 9.39 -4.27 -10.60
C LEU A 232 9.77 -2.92 -11.21
N SER A 233 8.80 -2.02 -11.46
CA SER A 233 9.07 -0.65 -11.89
C SER A 233 9.91 0.11 -10.84
N ILE A 234 9.59 -0.04 -9.55
CA ILE A 234 10.38 0.55 -8.46
C ILE A 234 11.83 0.03 -8.47
N ILE A 235 12.06 -1.28 -8.65
CA ILE A 235 13.40 -1.87 -8.72
C ILE A 235 14.15 -1.31 -9.93
N ARG A 236 13.53 -1.31 -11.12
CA ARG A 236 14.10 -0.78 -12.36
C ARG A 236 14.57 0.67 -12.21
N ASP A 237 13.67 1.53 -11.70
CA ASP A 237 13.96 2.96 -11.62
C ASP A 237 14.96 3.27 -10.50
N ALA A 238 14.96 2.51 -9.39
CA ALA A 238 16.00 2.59 -8.38
C ALA A 238 17.39 2.22 -8.94
N ILE A 239 17.48 1.14 -9.72
CA ILE A 239 18.72 0.72 -10.39
C ILE A 239 19.19 1.79 -11.38
N LYS A 240 18.25 2.39 -12.12
CA LYS A 240 18.56 3.51 -13.03
C LYS A 240 19.15 4.70 -12.25
N LEU A 241 18.52 5.12 -11.15
CA LEU A 241 19.05 6.20 -10.31
C LEU A 241 20.45 5.88 -9.75
N ILE A 242 20.70 4.63 -9.36
CA ILE A 242 22.02 4.17 -8.89
C ILE A 242 23.04 4.27 -10.02
N LYS A 243 22.67 3.84 -11.22
CA LYS A 243 23.55 3.92 -12.39
C LYS A 243 23.88 5.38 -12.75
N ASP A 244 22.86 6.25 -12.74
CA ASP A 244 23.03 7.67 -13.06
C ASP A 244 23.91 8.39 -12.02
N ASN A 245 23.81 8.03 -10.73
CA ASN A 245 24.54 8.70 -9.66
C ASN A 245 25.95 8.13 -9.44
N TYR A 246 26.16 6.82 -9.59
CA TYR A 246 27.39 6.12 -9.19
C TYR A 246 28.10 5.41 -10.33
N ASP A 247 27.51 5.35 -11.55
CA ASP A 247 27.98 4.56 -12.69
C ASP A 247 28.11 3.05 -12.33
N ILE A 248 27.23 2.57 -11.42
CA ILE A 248 27.15 1.16 -11.01
C ILE A 248 25.97 0.50 -11.73
N ASP A 249 26.26 -0.56 -12.45
CA ASP A 249 25.25 -1.38 -13.11
C ASP A 249 24.88 -2.57 -12.21
N ILE A 250 23.66 -2.61 -11.69
CA ILE A 250 23.17 -3.68 -10.82
C ILE A 250 22.26 -4.59 -11.62
N ASN A 251 22.63 -5.87 -11.71
CA ASN A 251 21.71 -6.90 -12.16
C ASN A 251 20.93 -7.44 -10.95
N PRO A 252 19.61 -7.23 -10.86
CA PRO A 252 18.84 -7.67 -9.70
C PRO A 252 18.87 -9.18 -9.49
N ASP A 253 19.09 -9.98 -10.54
CA ASP A 253 19.16 -11.44 -10.46
C ASP A 253 20.50 -11.96 -9.95
N GLU A 254 21.53 -11.13 -9.91
CA GLU A 254 22.88 -11.44 -9.41
C GLU A 254 23.13 -10.93 -7.99
N ILE A 255 22.14 -10.31 -7.36
CA ILE A 255 22.25 -9.85 -5.97
C ILE A 255 22.51 -11.03 -5.03
N SER A 256 23.61 -10.93 -4.26
CA SER A 256 23.93 -11.95 -3.25
C SER A 256 22.85 -12.00 -2.17
N LEU A 257 22.35 -13.20 -1.90
CA LEU A 257 21.39 -13.47 -0.81
C LEU A 257 22.05 -13.60 0.58
N GLU A 258 23.30 -13.18 0.72
CA GLU A 258 24.10 -13.27 1.95
C GLU A 258 24.54 -11.90 2.47
N ASP A 259 23.92 -10.79 1.96
CA ASP A 259 24.27 -9.43 2.38
C ASP A 259 23.80 -9.15 3.82
N GLU A 260 24.78 -8.90 4.71
CA GLU A 260 24.52 -8.70 6.13
C GLU A 260 23.66 -7.45 6.41
N LYS A 261 23.86 -6.35 5.66
CA LYS A 261 23.08 -5.11 5.82
C LYS A 261 21.60 -5.34 5.51
N THR A 262 21.32 -6.16 4.49
CA THR A 262 19.96 -6.52 4.10
C THR A 262 19.27 -7.33 5.20
N TYR A 263 19.96 -8.31 5.80
CA TYR A 263 19.39 -9.04 6.94
C TYR A 263 19.22 -8.16 8.17
N GLN A 264 20.16 -7.25 8.43
CA GLN A 264 20.03 -6.28 9.53
C GLN A 264 18.77 -5.43 9.37
N LEU A 265 18.48 -4.94 8.16
CA LEU A 265 17.27 -4.17 7.87
C LEU A 265 15.99 -4.97 8.20
N PHE A 266 15.94 -6.25 7.84
CA PHE A 266 14.83 -7.13 8.23
C PHE A 266 14.77 -7.35 9.74
N GLN A 267 15.90 -7.61 10.41
CA GLN A 267 15.99 -7.85 11.85
C GLN A 267 15.56 -6.63 12.69
N GLU A 268 15.83 -5.43 12.20
CA GLU A 268 15.39 -4.17 12.81
C GLU A 268 13.92 -3.85 12.49
N GLY A 269 13.30 -4.60 11.56
CA GLY A 269 11.93 -4.37 11.10
C GLY A 269 11.76 -3.05 10.37
N ARG A 270 12.80 -2.52 9.73
CA ARG A 270 12.77 -1.30 8.91
C ARG A 270 12.30 -1.58 7.50
N THR A 271 11.19 -2.31 7.40
CA THR A 271 10.71 -2.87 6.13
C THR A 271 9.62 -2.04 5.45
N ILE A 272 9.47 -0.77 5.79
CA ILE A 272 8.61 0.18 5.07
C ILE A 272 9.11 0.27 3.61
N GLY A 273 8.18 0.15 2.66
CA GLY A 273 8.50 0.12 1.23
C GLY A 273 9.10 -1.20 0.74
N ILE A 274 9.27 -2.21 1.58
CA ILE A 274 9.75 -3.54 1.17
C ILE A 274 8.57 -4.42 0.76
N PHE A 275 8.66 -4.96 -0.44
CA PHE A 275 7.60 -5.79 -1.03
C PHE A 275 7.14 -6.91 -0.07
N GLN A 276 5.84 -6.97 0.22
CA GLN A 276 5.18 -7.95 1.12
C GLN A 276 5.60 -7.89 2.60
N TYR A 277 6.55 -7.03 3.02
CA TYR A 277 7.06 -7.00 4.40
C TYR A 277 6.81 -5.68 5.12
N GLU A 278 6.09 -4.74 4.51
CA GLU A 278 5.93 -3.37 5.02
C GLU A 278 4.88 -3.20 6.13
N SER A 279 3.93 -4.15 6.29
CA SER A 279 2.87 -4.02 7.28
C SER A 279 3.41 -3.99 8.71
N VAL A 280 2.76 -3.24 9.60
CA VAL A 280 3.18 -3.08 11.01
C VAL A 280 3.30 -4.44 11.73
N GLY A 281 2.36 -5.36 11.46
CA GLY A 281 2.41 -6.71 12.03
C GLY A 281 3.59 -7.52 11.51
N MET A 282 3.90 -7.43 10.21
CA MET A 282 5.07 -8.10 9.62
C MET A 282 6.37 -7.53 10.19
N GLN A 283 6.48 -6.19 10.30
CA GLN A 283 7.65 -5.53 10.92
C GLN A 283 7.89 -6.04 12.36
N LYS A 284 6.81 -6.20 13.14
CA LYS A 284 6.90 -6.78 14.49
C LYS A 284 7.49 -8.19 14.46
N TYR A 285 6.94 -9.06 13.61
CA TYR A 285 7.43 -10.44 13.49
C TYR A 285 8.86 -10.53 12.93
N MET A 286 9.28 -9.63 12.05
CA MET A 286 10.66 -9.56 11.58
C MET A 286 11.63 -9.26 12.72
N ARG A 287 11.28 -8.33 13.61
CA ARG A 287 12.10 -8.02 14.82
C ARG A 287 12.21 -9.20 15.78
N GLU A 288 11.15 -9.99 15.90
CA GLU A 288 11.13 -11.19 16.75
C GLU A 288 11.86 -12.37 16.10
N LEU A 289 11.66 -12.60 14.81
CA LEU A 289 12.27 -13.68 14.04
C LEU A 289 13.77 -13.50 13.87
N LYS A 290 14.24 -12.28 13.66
CA LYS A 290 15.62 -11.94 13.32
C LYS A 290 16.16 -12.85 12.20
N PRO A 291 15.62 -12.75 10.99
CA PRO A 291 16.00 -13.65 9.90
C PRO A 291 17.50 -13.58 9.63
N THR A 292 18.10 -14.74 9.39
CA THR A 292 19.53 -14.90 9.11
C THR A 292 19.81 -15.61 7.80
N VAL A 293 18.80 -16.26 7.24
CA VAL A 293 18.88 -17.02 6.00
C VAL A 293 17.64 -16.77 5.14
N PHE A 294 17.78 -16.92 3.83
CA PHE A 294 16.71 -16.66 2.89
C PHE A 294 15.47 -17.55 3.12
N ALA A 295 15.65 -18.77 3.62
CA ALA A 295 14.56 -19.66 3.99
C ALA A 295 13.61 -19.07 5.05
N ASP A 296 14.11 -18.25 5.97
CA ASP A 296 13.28 -17.56 6.95
C ASP A 296 12.30 -16.59 6.28
N LEU A 297 12.75 -15.88 5.25
CA LEU A 297 11.90 -14.97 4.49
C LEU A 297 10.84 -15.75 3.69
N ILE A 298 11.21 -16.85 3.04
CA ILE A 298 10.27 -17.71 2.33
C ILE A 298 9.15 -18.18 3.28
N ALA A 299 9.55 -18.66 4.47
CA ALA A 299 8.59 -19.15 5.45
C ALA A 299 7.66 -18.06 5.98
N MET A 300 8.19 -16.87 6.26
CA MET A 300 7.36 -15.77 6.76
C MET A 300 6.36 -15.25 5.72
N ASN A 301 6.74 -15.20 4.46
CA ASN A 301 5.81 -14.86 3.38
C ASN A 301 4.64 -15.86 3.30
N ALA A 302 4.92 -17.15 3.59
CA ALA A 302 3.89 -18.18 3.64
C ALA A 302 3.03 -18.13 4.90
N LEU A 303 3.61 -17.79 6.06
CA LEU A 303 2.96 -17.83 7.38
C LEU A 303 2.16 -16.59 7.71
N TYR A 304 2.60 -15.40 7.24
CA TYR A 304 1.94 -14.14 7.57
C TYR A 304 0.67 -13.95 6.73
N ARG A 305 -0.36 -14.70 7.07
CA ARG A 305 -1.70 -14.67 6.44
C ARG A 305 -2.75 -15.13 7.46
N PRO A 306 -4.01 -14.73 7.31
CA PRO A 306 -5.10 -15.25 8.13
C PRO A 306 -5.06 -16.78 8.19
N GLY A 307 -5.07 -17.31 9.42
CA GLY A 307 -4.96 -18.75 9.69
C GLY A 307 -3.57 -19.21 10.08
N PRO A 308 -2.55 -19.21 9.19
CA PRO A 308 -1.20 -19.66 9.57
C PRO A 308 -0.47 -18.72 10.53
N ILE A 309 -0.87 -17.46 10.61
CA ILE A 309 -0.27 -16.45 11.51
C ILE A 309 -0.15 -16.91 12.96
N LYS A 310 -1.06 -17.76 13.44
CA LYS A 310 -1.02 -18.34 14.78
C LYS A 310 0.17 -19.26 15.03
N TYR A 311 0.83 -19.76 13.99
CA TYR A 311 2.01 -20.62 14.12
C TYR A 311 3.33 -19.85 14.10
N ILE A 312 3.30 -18.54 13.80
CA ILE A 312 4.51 -17.71 13.77
C ILE A 312 5.24 -17.71 15.11
N PRO A 313 4.57 -17.56 16.28
CA PRO A 313 5.27 -17.64 17.57
C PRO A 313 6.03 -18.96 17.77
N ASN A 314 5.43 -20.12 17.42
CA ASN A 314 6.10 -21.40 17.51
C ASN A 314 7.30 -21.49 16.55
N PHE A 315 7.15 -20.99 15.32
CA PHE A 315 8.22 -20.93 14.34
C PHE A 315 9.43 -20.13 14.88
N ILE A 316 9.16 -18.95 15.45
CA ILE A 316 10.17 -18.07 16.05
C ILE A 316 10.83 -18.76 17.27
N ASN A 317 10.04 -19.29 18.19
CA ASN A 317 10.55 -19.95 19.41
C ASN A 317 11.44 -21.16 19.09
N ARG A 318 11.05 -21.97 18.08
CA ARG A 318 11.82 -23.12 17.64
C ARG A 318 13.10 -22.71 16.91
N LYS A 319 13.04 -21.68 16.09
CA LYS A 319 14.25 -21.11 15.47
C LYS A 319 15.27 -20.65 16.51
N HIS A 320 14.83 -20.02 17.58
CA HIS A 320 15.70 -19.52 18.66
C HIS A 320 16.04 -20.55 19.72
N GLY A 321 15.55 -21.79 19.59
CA GLY A 321 15.79 -22.87 20.57
C GLY A 321 15.07 -22.69 21.90
N ILE A 322 14.06 -21.80 21.96
CA ILE A 322 13.20 -21.59 23.14
C ILE A 322 12.19 -22.73 23.27
N GLU A 323 11.69 -23.23 22.14
CA GLU A 323 10.78 -24.37 22.06
C GLU A 323 11.50 -25.53 21.34
N GLU A 324 11.37 -26.75 21.86
CA GLU A 324 11.94 -27.95 21.24
C GLU A 324 11.27 -28.28 19.90
N ILE A 325 12.08 -28.60 18.89
CA ILE A 325 11.56 -29.05 17.59
C ILE A 325 11.09 -30.49 17.73
N VAL A 326 9.80 -30.72 17.60
CA VAL A 326 9.17 -32.05 17.73
C VAL A 326 8.69 -32.52 16.35
N TYR A 327 9.06 -33.73 15.99
CA TYR A 327 8.58 -34.44 14.81
C TYR A 327 7.64 -35.59 15.26
N ASP A 328 6.39 -35.59 14.77
CA ASP A 328 5.41 -36.62 15.13
C ASP A 328 5.89 -38.03 14.74
N LEU A 329 6.54 -38.14 13.60
CA LEU A 329 7.21 -39.33 13.11
C LEU A 329 8.63 -38.96 12.67
N PRO A 330 9.66 -39.80 12.92
CA PRO A 330 11.04 -39.53 12.47
C PRO A 330 11.13 -39.27 10.96
N GLU A 331 10.29 -39.95 10.18
CA GLU A 331 10.24 -39.84 8.72
C GLU A 331 9.80 -38.46 8.25
N THR A 332 9.21 -37.62 9.11
CA THR A 332 8.77 -36.25 8.78
C THR A 332 9.92 -35.25 8.88
N GLU A 333 10.99 -35.53 9.58
CA GLU A 333 12.13 -34.64 9.77
C GLU A 333 12.74 -34.22 8.43
N GLU A 334 12.91 -35.14 7.50
CA GLU A 334 13.49 -34.87 6.18
C GLU A 334 12.83 -33.68 5.46
N TYR A 335 11.51 -33.54 5.59
CA TYR A 335 10.72 -32.51 4.89
C TYR A 335 10.32 -31.30 5.76
N LEU A 336 10.37 -31.45 7.10
CA LEU A 336 9.96 -30.38 8.02
C LEU A 336 11.13 -29.68 8.72
N LYS A 337 12.36 -30.11 8.48
CA LYS A 337 13.54 -29.54 9.13
C LYS A 337 13.71 -28.04 8.83
N GLU A 338 13.54 -27.63 7.58
CA GLU A 338 13.68 -26.23 7.17
C GLU A 338 12.61 -25.31 7.78
N THR A 339 11.49 -25.87 8.23
CA THR A 339 10.37 -25.16 8.85
C THR A 339 10.19 -25.49 10.33
N TYR A 340 11.27 -25.97 10.97
CA TYR A 340 11.33 -26.28 12.41
C TYR A 340 10.19 -27.18 12.90
N GLY A 341 9.86 -28.22 12.10
CA GLY A 341 8.82 -29.20 12.42
C GLY A 341 7.39 -28.72 12.19
N ILE A 342 7.20 -27.56 11.55
CA ILE A 342 5.87 -27.00 11.22
C ILE A 342 5.60 -27.25 9.74
N THR A 343 4.42 -27.77 9.40
CA THR A 343 3.98 -27.85 8.01
C THR A 343 3.61 -26.45 7.54
N VAL A 344 4.29 -25.91 6.55
CA VAL A 344 4.08 -24.54 5.99
C VAL A 344 3.64 -24.62 4.53
N TYR A 345 4.20 -25.55 3.77
CA TYR A 345 4.05 -25.63 2.32
C TYR A 345 3.16 -26.78 1.86
N GLN A 346 2.45 -26.56 0.75
CA GLN A 346 1.69 -27.61 0.07
C GLN A 346 2.58 -28.76 -0.38
N GLU A 347 3.78 -28.45 -0.80
CA GLU A 347 4.80 -29.38 -1.25
C GLU A 347 5.19 -30.35 -0.12
N GLN A 348 5.29 -29.89 1.11
CA GLN A 348 5.55 -30.75 2.28
C GLN A 348 4.44 -31.79 2.47
N VAL A 349 3.17 -31.39 2.34
CA VAL A 349 2.06 -32.34 2.41
C VAL A 349 2.11 -33.38 1.29
N MET A 350 2.45 -32.94 0.05
CA MET A 350 2.58 -33.84 -1.09
C MET A 350 3.71 -34.88 -0.85
N LEU A 351 4.89 -34.43 -0.43
CA LEU A 351 6.04 -35.29 -0.18
C LEU A 351 5.81 -36.23 1.00
N LEU A 352 5.26 -35.72 2.10
CA LEU A 352 4.93 -36.53 3.28
C LEU A 352 3.85 -37.57 2.98
N SER A 353 2.82 -37.26 2.17
CA SER A 353 1.82 -38.27 1.79
C SER A 353 2.40 -39.42 0.97
N GLN A 354 3.38 -39.12 0.12
CA GLN A 354 4.12 -40.14 -0.63
C GLN A 354 5.01 -40.97 0.32
N LYS A 355 5.77 -40.32 1.19
CA LYS A 355 6.71 -40.98 2.11
C LYS A 355 6.01 -41.85 3.15
N LEU A 356 4.96 -41.29 3.81
CA LEU A 356 4.29 -41.96 4.92
C LEU A 356 3.30 -43.03 4.45
N ALA A 357 2.59 -42.78 3.33
CA ALA A 357 1.45 -43.60 2.92
C ALA A 357 1.54 -44.17 1.50
N ASN A 358 2.68 -44.02 0.82
CA ASN A 358 2.93 -44.53 -0.54
C ASN A 358 1.92 -43.95 -1.57
N PHE A 359 1.50 -42.69 -1.41
CA PHE A 359 0.66 -42.03 -2.41
C PHE A 359 1.44 -41.87 -3.73
N THR A 360 0.76 -42.03 -4.86
CA THR A 360 1.33 -41.63 -6.14
C THR A 360 1.46 -40.14 -6.23
N LYS A 361 2.26 -39.63 -7.17
CA LYS A 361 2.38 -38.15 -7.41
C LYS A 361 1.03 -37.50 -7.73
N GLY A 362 0.18 -38.19 -8.49
CA GLY A 362 -1.17 -37.70 -8.81
C GLY A 362 -2.12 -37.71 -7.62
N GLU A 363 -2.03 -38.74 -6.75
CA GLU A 363 -2.81 -38.77 -5.51
C GLU A 363 -2.37 -37.67 -4.54
N ALA A 364 -1.07 -37.44 -4.41
CA ALA A 364 -0.55 -36.34 -3.62
C ALA A 364 -1.03 -34.95 -4.13
N ASP A 365 -1.07 -34.76 -5.45
CA ASP A 365 -1.63 -33.52 -6.06
C ASP A 365 -3.15 -33.44 -5.85
N THR A 366 -3.87 -34.57 -5.90
CA THR A 366 -5.30 -34.62 -5.61
C THR A 366 -5.59 -34.25 -4.15
N LEU A 367 -4.79 -34.78 -3.21
CA LEU A 367 -4.87 -34.42 -1.80
C LEU A 367 -4.69 -32.92 -1.61
N ARG A 368 -3.61 -32.36 -2.17
CA ARG A 368 -3.32 -30.92 -2.14
C ARG A 368 -4.48 -30.09 -2.68
N LYS A 369 -5.04 -30.45 -3.87
CA LYS A 369 -6.16 -29.75 -4.48
C LYS A 369 -7.42 -29.83 -3.61
N ALA A 370 -7.70 -31.02 -3.05
CA ALA A 370 -8.85 -31.25 -2.18
C ALA A 370 -8.75 -30.41 -0.91
N MET A 371 -7.53 -30.29 -0.36
CA MET A 371 -7.22 -29.41 0.76
C MET A 371 -7.46 -27.94 0.40
N GLY A 372 -6.79 -27.41 -0.62
CA GLY A 372 -6.88 -26.01 -1.02
C GLY A 372 -8.28 -25.55 -1.44
N LYS A 373 -9.12 -26.47 -1.96
CA LYS A 373 -10.53 -26.18 -2.37
C LYS A 373 -11.58 -26.62 -1.34
N LYS A 374 -11.16 -27.04 -0.12
CA LYS A 374 -12.02 -27.48 0.98
C LYS A 374 -13.01 -28.62 0.55
N GLN A 375 -12.54 -29.52 -0.27
CA GLN A 375 -13.35 -30.64 -0.78
C GLN A 375 -13.39 -31.80 0.24
N ILE A 376 -14.19 -31.63 1.29
CA ILE A 376 -14.28 -32.56 2.43
C ILE A 376 -14.59 -33.98 1.98
N ASP A 377 -15.47 -34.17 0.98
CA ASP A 377 -15.82 -35.49 0.47
C ASP A 377 -14.64 -36.22 -0.16
N VAL A 378 -13.75 -35.52 -0.84
CA VAL A 378 -12.53 -36.08 -1.43
C VAL A 378 -11.55 -36.45 -0.32
N LEU A 379 -11.34 -35.56 0.67
CA LEU A 379 -10.48 -35.83 1.83
C LEU A 379 -10.94 -37.06 2.60
N ASN A 380 -12.24 -37.19 2.86
CA ASN A 380 -12.79 -38.34 3.56
C ASN A 380 -12.59 -39.66 2.78
N LYS A 381 -12.57 -39.62 1.45
CA LYS A 381 -12.27 -40.80 0.61
C LYS A 381 -10.78 -41.16 0.63
N MET A 382 -9.90 -40.18 0.79
CA MET A 382 -8.44 -40.40 0.79
C MET A 382 -7.91 -40.82 2.16
N TYR A 383 -8.59 -40.49 3.25
CA TYR A 383 -8.19 -40.82 4.62
C TYR A 383 -7.92 -42.28 4.86
N PRO A 384 -8.85 -43.24 4.53
CA PRO A 384 -8.61 -44.66 4.73
C PRO A 384 -7.33 -45.16 4.02
N LYS A 385 -7.09 -44.68 2.80
CA LYS A 385 -5.90 -45.03 2.03
C LYS A 385 -4.62 -44.51 2.69
N PHE A 386 -4.65 -43.30 3.26
CA PHE A 386 -3.50 -42.76 3.99
C PHE A 386 -3.17 -43.60 5.21
N ILE A 387 -4.16 -43.98 6.01
CA ILE A 387 -3.94 -44.82 7.19
C ILE A 387 -3.47 -46.22 6.79
N GLU A 388 -4.08 -46.87 5.79
CA GLU A 388 -3.62 -48.19 5.30
C GLU A 388 -2.21 -48.16 4.76
N GLY A 389 -1.84 -47.13 4.00
CA GLY A 389 -0.52 -46.92 3.47
C GLY A 389 0.52 -46.78 4.59
N GLY A 390 0.21 -45.96 5.61
CA GLY A 390 1.06 -45.78 6.76
C GLY A 390 1.24 -47.08 7.60
N LYS A 391 0.18 -47.86 7.78
CA LYS A 391 0.23 -49.18 8.43
C LYS A 391 1.14 -50.14 7.67
N LYS A 392 1.08 -50.13 6.32
CA LYS A 392 1.99 -50.96 5.49
C LYS A 392 3.46 -50.55 5.68
N ASN A 393 3.73 -49.32 6.02
CA ASN A 393 5.06 -48.79 6.33
C ASN A 393 5.44 -48.97 7.82
N ASN A 394 4.65 -49.73 8.61
CA ASN A 394 4.82 -49.96 10.04
C ASN A 394 4.80 -48.68 10.91
N LEU A 395 4.09 -47.65 10.49
CA LEU A 395 3.97 -46.39 11.22
C LEU A 395 2.83 -46.46 12.26
N ASN A 396 2.97 -45.71 13.35
CA ASN A 396 1.98 -45.62 14.42
C ASN A 396 0.70 -44.95 13.94
N GLU A 397 -0.45 -45.60 14.08
CA GLU A 397 -1.76 -45.16 13.61
C GLU A 397 -2.20 -43.85 14.27
N GLU A 398 -2.03 -43.72 15.59
CA GLU A 398 -2.45 -42.51 16.32
C GLU A 398 -1.66 -41.27 15.85
N LYS A 399 -0.37 -41.46 15.53
CA LYS A 399 0.45 -40.39 14.98
C LYS A 399 0.05 -40.04 13.55
N LEU A 400 -0.32 -41.03 12.73
CA LEU A 400 -0.84 -40.81 11.38
C LEU A 400 -2.16 -40.07 11.41
N GLU A 401 -3.07 -40.42 12.34
CA GLU A 401 -4.35 -39.73 12.53
C GLU A 401 -4.12 -38.25 12.97
N LYS A 402 -3.17 -38.05 13.88
CA LYS A 402 -2.80 -36.68 14.29
C LYS A 402 -2.31 -35.85 13.09
N ILE A 403 -1.35 -36.37 12.32
CA ILE A 403 -0.81 -35.70 11.12
C ILE A 403 -1.94 -35.39 10.13
N TRP A 404 -2.85 -36.33 9.88
CA TRP A 404 -3.99 -36.10 8.98
C TRP A 404 -4.93 -35.01 9.48
N ASN A 405 -5.22 -34.98 10.79
CA ASN A 405 -6.07 -33.96 11.39
C ASN A 405 -5.39 -32.60 11.38
N ASP A 406 -4.09 -32.55 11.63
CA ASP A 406 -3.30 -31.33 11.52
C ASP A 406 -3.30 -30.81 10.07
N TRP A 407 -3.15 -31.69 9.07
CA TRP A 407 -3.26 -31.32 7.67
C TRP A 407 -4.68 -30.84 7.30
N LYS A 408 -5.72 -31.45 7.86
CA LYS A 408 -7.11 -31.03 7.62
C LYS A 408 -7.38 -29.65 8.21
N ALA A 409 -6.85 -29.35 9.39
CA ALA A 409 -6.89 -28.02 9.98
C ALA A 409 -6.00 -27.03 9.20
N PHE A 410 -4.86 -27.50 8.71
CA PHE A 410 -3.89 -26.75 7.91
C PHE A 410 -4.32 -26.58 6.44
N ALA A 411 -5.23 -27.42 5.96
CA ALA A 411 -5.72 -27.42 4.58
C ALA A 411 -6.26 -26.07 4.09
N GLU A 412 -6.74 -25.26 5.01
CA GLU A 412 -7.22 -23.92 4.70
C GLU A 412 -6.08 -22.95 4.37
N TYR A 413 -4.82 -23.27 4.73
CA TYR A 413 -3.75 -22.31 4.88
C TYR A 413 -2.41 -22.69 4.22
N ALA A 414 -2.25 -23.93 3.72
CA ALA A 414 -1.03 -24.39 3.05
C ALA A 414 -0.66 -23.51 1.85
N PHE A 415 0.60 -23.06 1.79
CA PHE A 415 1.07 -22.16 0.73
C PHE A 415 1.92 -22.86 -0.31
N ASN A 416 1.99 -22.31 -1.50
CA ASN A 416 2.89 -22.77 -2.56
C ASN A 416 4.32 -22.29 -2.27
N LYS A 417 5.27 -23.21 -2.01
CA LYS A 417 6.68 -22.90 -1.73
C LYS A 417 7.31 -22.13 -2.91
N SER A 418 7.05 -22.58 -4.14
CA SER A 418 7.60 -21.92 -5.34
C SER A 418 7.19 -20.46 -5.44
N HIS A 419 5.89 -20.15 -5.21
CA HIS A 419 5.41 -18.78 -5.20
C HIS A 419 6.02 -17.94 -4.06
N SER A 420 6.08 -18.51 -2.85
CA SER A 420 6.70 -17.86 -1.70
C SER A 420 8.18 -17.54 -1.95
N THR A 421 8.91 -18.45 -2.61
CA THR A 421 10.32 -18.24 -2.94
C THR A 421 10.50 -17.08 -3.93
N CYS A 422 9.69 -17.02 -4.99
CA CYS A 422 9.75 -15.91 -5.95
C CYS A 422 9.46 -14.57 -5.28
N TYR A 423 8.45 -14.51 -4.43
CA TYR A 423 8.05 -13.28 -3.76
C TYR A 423 9.02 -12.85 -2.65
N ALA A 424 9.60 -13.81 -1.93
CA ALA A 424 10.70 -13.53 -1.01
C ALA A 424 11.94 -13.03 -1.75
N TYR A 425 12.17 -13.48 -3.00
CA TYR A 425 13.27 -13.01 -3.83
C TYR A 425 13.11 -11.53 -4.20
N ILE A 426 11.93 -11.12 -4.69
CA ILE A 426 11.62 -9.70 -4.94
C ILE A 426 11.75 -8.88 -3.65
N ALA A 427 11.24 -9.41 -2.53
CA ALA A 427 11.37 -8.73 -1.24
C ALA A 427 12.83 -8.52 -0.83
N TYR A 428 13.68 -9.52 -1.06
CA TYR A 428 15.11 -9.40 -0.78
C TYR A 428 15.79 -8.37 -1.70
N GLN A 429 15.47 -8.37 -3.00
CA GLN A 429 15.97 -7.37 -3.95
C GLN A 429 15.61 -5.94 -3.49
N THR A 430 14.35 -5.72 -3.11
CA THR A 430 13.90 -4.41 -2.59
C THR A 430 14.61 -4.03 -1.29
N ALA A 431 14.81 -5.00 -0.40
CA ALA A 431 15.52 -4.77 0.86
C ALA A 431 17.01 -4.49 0.64
N TYR A 432 17.66 -5.18 -0.31
CA TYR A 432 19.05 -4.93 -0.69
C TYR A 432 19.25 -3.51 -1.22
N LEU A 433 18.38 -3.07 -2.12
CA LEU A 433 18.43 -1.72 -2.67
C LEU A 433 18.22 -0.69 -1.55
N LYS A 434 17.25 -0.90 -0.67
CA LYS A 434 17.01 -0.02 0.47
C LYS A 434 18.18 0.02 1.47
N ALA A 435 18.81 -1.11 1.75
CA ALA A 435 19.90 -1.21 2.72
C ALA A 435 21.21 -0.60 2.21
N ASN A 436 21.48 -0.71 0.91
CA ASN A 436 22.74 -0.28 0.30
C ASN A 436 22.65 1.05 -0.43
N TYR A 437 21.47 1.41 -0.97
CA TYR A 437 21.20 2.64 -1.73
C TYR A 437 19.88 3.28 -1.27
N PRO A 438 19.77 3.67 0.01
CA PRO A 438 18.51 4.08 0.61
C PRO A 438 17.88 5.31 -0.05
N ALA A 439 18.67 6.27 -0.51
CA ALA A 439 18.16 7.48 -1.14
C ALA A 439 17.52 7.18 -2.51
N GLU A 440 18.22 6.44 -3.38
CA GLU A 440 17.77 6.06 -4.71
C GLU A 440 16.54 5.16 -4.65
N TYR A 441 16.57 4.16 -3.75
CA TYR A 441 15.43 3.27 -3.56
C TYR A 441 14.19 4.03 -3.07
N MET A 442 14.32 4.86 -2.04
CA MET A 442 13.18 5.60 -1.48
C MET A 442 12.69 6.70 -2.42
N ALA A 443 13.54 7.31 -3.23
CA ALA A 443 13.12 8.22 -4.29
C ALA A 443 12.24 7.50 -5.32
N SER A 444 12.64 6.31 -5.76
CA SER A 444 11.83 5.47 -6.65
C SER A 444 10.50 5.05 -6.01
N VAL A 445 10.51 4.60 -4.74
CA VAL A 445 9.28 4.24 -4.01
C VAL A 445 8.32 5.43 -3.95
N MET A 446 8.80 6.63 -3.64
CA MET A 446 7.97 7.84 -3.57
C MET A 446 7.45 8.25 -4.95
N THR A 447 8.24 8.10 -6.01
CA THR A 447 7.83 8.36 -7.40
C THR A 447 6.62 7.52 -7.80
N HIS A 448 6.66 6.23 -7.52
CA HIS A 448 5.53 5.34 -7.82
C HIS A 448 4.32 5.50 -6.88
N ASN A 449 4.40 6.46 -5.93
CA ASN A 449 3.32 6.81 -5.00
C ASN A 449 2.95 8.30 -5.03
N LEU A 450 3.25 9.03 -6.13
CA LEU A 450 3.02 10.48 -6.26
C LEU A 450 1.59 10.91 -5.87
N ASN A 451 0.60 10.10 -6.17
CA ASN A 451 -0.81 10.39 -5.89
C ASN A 451 -1.28 9.97 -4.48
N ASN A 452 -0.41 9.34 -3.68
CA ASN A 452 -0.75 8.85 -2.35
C ASN A 452 0.01 9.59 -1.25
N THR A 453 -0.52 10.73 -0.86
CA THR A 453 0.08 11.62 0.15
C THR A 453 0.36 10.93 1.48
N LYS A 454 -0.51 10.02 1.93
CA LYS A 454 -0.32 9.29 3.20
C LYS A 454 0.93 8.39 3.14
N GLN A 455 1.12 7.69 2.02
CA GLN A 455 2.29 6.86 1.84
C GLN A 455 3.56 7.70 1.70
N ILE A 456 3.53 8.81 0.94
CA ILE A 456 4.68 9.71 0.83
C ILE A 456 5.11 10.19 2.23
N THR A 457 4.17 10.63 3.08
CA THR A 457 4.48 11.05 4.46
C THR A 457 5.18 9.94 5.24
N MET A 458 4.65 8.72 5.18
CA MET A 458 5.24 7.56 5.85
C MET A 458 6.66 7.25 5.33
N PHE A 459 6.89 7.35 4.03
CA PHE A 459 8.19 7.14 3.41
C PHE A 459 9.21 8.22 3.80
N MET A 460 8.77 9.48 3.89
CA MET A 460 9.63 10.57 4.37
C MET A 460 10.02 10.41 5.84
N GLU A 461 9.11 9.95 6.69
CA GLU A 461 9.41 9.63 8.09
C GLU A 461 10.45 8.50 8.19
N ASP A 462 10.32 7.48 7.34
CA ASP A 462 11.26 6.37 7.28
C ASP A 462 12.64 6.83 6.74
N CYS A 463 12.68 7.68 5.71
CA CYS A 463 13.92 8.32 5.24
C CYS A 463 14.63 9.07 6.36
N LYS A 464 13.89 9.89 7.11
CA LYS A 464 14.42 10.62 8.27
C LYS A 464 14.98 9.67 9.34
N ALA A 465 14.30 8.56 9.62
CA ALA A 465 14.76 7.55 10.57
C ALA A 465 16.02 6.81 10.09
N MET A 466 16.24 6.73 8.78
CA MET A 466 17.46 6.18 8.17
C MET A 466 18.58 7.21 8.00
N GLY A 467 18.35 8.48 8.31
CA GLY A 467 19.33 9.56 8.12
C GLY A 467 19.43 10.04 6.67
N VAL A 468 18.41 9.81 5.85
CA VAL A 468 18.30 10.32 4.48
C VAL A 468 17.44 11.57 4.49
N ASP A 469 18.03 12.69 4.08
CA ASP A 469 17.33 13.97 3.99
C ASP A 469 16.41 13.99 2.76
N VAL A 470 15.17 14.48 2.95
CA VAL A 470 14.25 14.79 1.86
C VAL A 470 14.07 16.30 1.79
N LEU A 471 14.58 16.90 0.73
CA LEU A 471 14.54 18.33 0.49
C LEU A 471 13.23 18.75 -0.19
N GLY A 472 12.79 19.98 0.05
CA GLY A 472 11.62 20.56 -0.61
C GLY A 472 11.76 20.65 -2.13
N PRO A 473 10.68 21.00 -2.85
CA PRO A 473 10.75 21.23 -4.29
C PRO A 473 11.55 22.49 -4.60
N ASP A 474 12.27 22.46 -5.72
CA ASP A 474 13.08 23.57 -6.22
C ASP A 474 13.03 23.61 -7.76
N VAL A 475 12.74 24.75 -8.37
CA VAL A 475 12.63 24.86 -9.84
C VAL A 475 13.97 24.62 -10.56
N ASN A 476 15.09 24.79 -9.86
CA ASN A 476 16.43 24.58 -10.39
C ASN A 476 16.97 23.16 -10.19
N GLU A 477 16.30 22.32 -9.36
CA GLU A 477 16.82 21.01 -9.02
C GLU A 477 15.79 19.89 -9.20
N SER A 478 14.50 20.12 -8.84
CA SER A 478 13.46 19.09 -8.91
C SER A 478 13.18 18.61 -10.33
N GLN A 479 12.99 17.30 -10.47
CA GLN A 479 12.41 16.68 -11.67
C GLN A 479 10.87 16.55 -11.50
N TYR A 480 10.17 15.98 -12.47
CA TYR A 480 8.77 15.57 -12.28
C TYR A 480 8.69 14.52 -11.15
N GLU A 481 9.56 13.55 -11.19
CA GLU A 481 9.73 12.47 -10.22
C GLU A 481 10.61 12.92 -9.04
N PHE A 482 10.62 12.12 -7.97
CA PHE A 482 11.63 12.26 -6.93
C PHE A 482 13.00 11.89 -7.49
N SER A 483 14.01 12.64 -7.15
CA SER A 483 15.39 12.43 -7.63
C SER A 483 16.38 12.51 -6.45
N VAL A 484 17.60 12.09 -6.68
CA VAL A 484 18.66 12.15 -5.69
C VAL A 484 19.75 13.07 -6.20
N ASN A 485 20.19 14.04 -5.38
CA ASN A 485 21.25 14.98 -5.74
C ASN A 485 22.64 14.41 -5.44
N ASP A 486 23.70 15.11 -5.87
CA ASP A 486 25.11 14.72 -5.69
C ASP A 486 25.52 14.53 -4.22
N LYS A 487 24.71 15.01 -3.27
CA LYS A 487 24.95 14.86 -1.82
C LYS A 487 24.24 13.64 -1.23
N GLY A 488 23.55 12.85 -2.04
CA GLY A 488 22.75 11.70 -1.59
C GLY A 488 21.45 12.10 -0.88
N GLN A 489 20.95 13.32 -1.09
CA GLN A 489 19.70 13.79 -0.53
C GLN A 489 18.58 13.65 -1.57
N ILE A 490 17.40 13.26 -1.15
CA ILE A 490 16.23 13.13 -2.04
C ILE A 490 15.64 14.52 -2.26
N ARG A 491 15.44 14.90 -3.52
CA ARG A 491 14.74 16.12 -3.93
C ARG A 491 13.28 15.80 -4.24
N PHE A 492 12.36 16.59 -3.69
CA PHE A 492 10.92 16.42 -3.86
C PHE A 492 10.50 16.63 -5.32
N GLY A 493 9.75 15.68 -5.89
CA GLY A 493 9.28 15.73 -7.26
C GLY A 493 8.19 16.76 -7.49
N LEU A 494 8.23 17.50 -8.60
CA LEU A 494 7.20 18.49 -8.95
C LEU A 494 5.83 17.83 -9.17
N GLY A 495 5.80 16.58 -9.65
CA GLY A 495 4.59 15.81 -9.87
C GLY A 495 3.81 15.46 -8.60
N ALA A 496 4.46 15.50 -7.43
CA ALA A 496 3.79 15.31 -6.14
C ALA A 496 3.06 16.57 -5.64
N ILE A 497 3.25 17.71 -6.32
CA ILE A 497 2.58 18.97 -5.97
C ILE A 497 1.23 19.03 -6.68
N LYS A 498 0.16 19.20 -5.92
CA LYS A 498 -1.20 19.24 -6.45
C LYS A 498 -1.40 20.37 -7.48
N GLY A 499 -1.80 19.97 -8.66
CA GLY A 499 -2.07 20.90 -9.77
C GLY A 499 -0.87 21.10 -10.72
N ILE A 500 0.24 20.40 -10.51
CA ILE A 500 1.37 20.36 -11.41
C ILE A 500 1.34 19.00 -12.11
N GLY A 501 1.21 19.02 -13.44
CA GLY A 501 1.27 17.83 -14.27
C GLY A 501 2.65 17.64 -14.90
N GLU A 502 2.79 16.55 -15.65
CA GLU A 502 4.02 16.18 -16.34
C GLU A 502 4.50 17.28 -17.30
N GLY A 503 3.63 17.77 -18.20
CA GLY A 503 4.01 18.78 -19.19
C GLY A 503 4.61 20.08 -18.60
N PRO A 504 3.97 20.78 -17.64
CA PRO A 504 4.60 21.93 -16.98
C PRO A 504 5.94 21.59 -16.29
N SER A 505 6.08 20.40 -15.73
CA SER A 505 7.33 19.96 -15.08
C SER A 505 8.44 19.74 -16.10
N GLU A 506 8.15 19.06 -17.20
CA GLU A 506 9.09 18.83 -18.31
C GLU A 506 9.62 20.15 -18.87
N ILE A 507 8.73 21.11 -19.12
CA ILE A 507 9.13 22.45 -19.63
C ILE A 507 10.08 23.17 -18.67
N ILE A 508 9.82 23.09 -17.36
CA ILE A 508 10.73 23.66 -16.33
C ILE A 508 12.11 22.98 -16.41
N VAL A 509 12.11 21.63 -16.47
CA VAL A 509 13.34 20.84 -16.53
C VAL A 509 14.12 21.10 -17.81
N GLU A 510 13.47 21.10 -18.96
CA GLU A 510 14.10 21.38 -20.27
C GLU A 510 14.67 22.79 -20.34
N THR A 511 13.91 23.78 -19.87
CA THR A 511 14.35 25.19 -19.94
C THR A 511 15.60 25.42 -19.08
N ARG A 512 15.69 24.83 -17.88
CA ARG A 512 16.86 24.95 -17.01
C ARG A 512 18.11 24.22 -17.49
N GLN A 513 17.99 23.28 -18.46
CA GLN A 513 19.18 22.66 -19.08
C GLN A 513 20.06 23.67 -19.81
N GLN A 514 19.48 24.80 -20.25
CA GLN A 514 20.23 25.93 -20.83
C GLN A 514 20.93 26.79 -19.76
N GLY A 515 20.80 26.47 -18.49
CA GLY A 515 21.32 27.16 -17.32
C GLY A 515 20.25 27.32 -16.23
N LYS A 516 20.67 27.31 -14.96
CA LYS A 516 19.77 27.52 -13.81
C LYS A 516 19.04 28.88 -13.94
N PHE A 517 17.80 28.93 -13.46
CA PHE A 517 17.09 30.21 -13.33
C PHE A 517 17.79 31.06 -12.29
N LYS A 518 18.09 32.32 -12.65
CA LYS A 518 18.83 33.26 -11.83
C LYS A 518 17.95 33.90 -10.77
N ASP A 519 16.73 34.23 -11.16
CA ASP A 519 15.68 34.87 -10.38
C ASP A 519 14.32 34.57 -10.96
N ILE A 520 13.25 35.08 -10.35
CA ILE A 520 11.88 34.85 -10.80
C ILE A 520 11.62 35.48 -12.16
N TYR A 521 12.29 36.58 -12.53
CA TYR A 521 12.08 37.22 -13.82
C TYR A 521 12.67 36.34 -14.95
N ASP A 522 13.90 35.83 -14.78
CA ASP A 522 14.53 34.88 -15.71
C ASP A 522 13.66 33.64 -15.92
N PHE A 523 12.98 33.18 -14.86
CA PHE A 523 12.02 32.08 -14.98
C PHE A 523 10.87 32.41 -15.94
N PHE A 524 10.20 33.57 -15.78
CA PHE A 524 9.08 33.96 -16.66
C PHE A 524 9.53 34.40 -18.05
N GLU A 525 10.74 34.92 -18.23
CA GLU A 525 11.31 35.27 -19.52
C GLU A 525 11.59 34.04 -20.39
N ARG A 526 11.99 32.92 -19.76
CA ARG A 526 12.43 31.70 -20.44
C ARG A 526 11.36 30.62 -20.57
N ILE A 527 10.46 30.51 -19.61
CA ILE A 527 9.37 29.53 -19.64
C ILE A 527 8.26 30.00 -20.60
N PRO A 528 7.87 29.20 -21.62
CA PRO A 528 6.80 29.58 -22.55
C PRO A 528 5.47 29.88 -21.82
N ALA A 529 4.95 31.09 -21.97
CA ALA A 529 3.74 31.55 -21.25
C ALA A 529 2.49 30.71 -21.54
N SER A 530 2.44 30.02 -22.70
CA SER A 530 1.35 29.11 -23.05
C SER A 530 1.37 27.78 -22.28
N GLN A 531 2.48 27.40 -21.69
CA GLN A 531 2.71 26.09 -21.06
C GLN A 531 2.52 26.15 -19.54
N ILE A 532 2.56 27.34 -18.94
CA ILE A 532 2.44 27.52 -17.51
C ILE A 532 1.30 28.49 -17.18
N ASN A 533 0.35 28.04 -16.38
CA ASN A 533 -0.79 28.87 -15.98
C ASN A 533 -0.67 29.39 -14.54
N LYS A 534 -1.52 30.35 -14.16
CA LYS A 534 -1.55 30.95 -12.82
C LYS A 534 -1.57 29.90 -11.71
N ARG A 535 -2.38 28.86 -11.82
CA ARG A 535 -2.53 27.82 -10.79
C ARG A 535 -1.25 27.02 -10.59
N VAL A 536 -0.52 26.69 -11.66
CA VAL A 536 0.77 26.00 -11.57
C VAL A 536 1.78 26.85 -10.81
N VAL A 537 1.89 28.16 -11.15
CA VAL A 537 2.81 29.07 -10.47
C VAL A 537 2.43 29.24 -8.99
N GLU A 538 1.14 29.43 -8.68
CA GLU A 538 0.66 29.50 -7.29
C GLU A 538 1.03 28.24 -6.50
N SER A 539 0.87 27.06 -7.11
CA SER A 539 1.25 25.80 -6.48
C SER A 539 2.75 25.70 -6.23
N LEU A 540 3.59 26.09 -7.19
CA LEU A 540 5.07 26.13 -7.04
C LEU A 540 5.48 27.08 -5.91
N VAL A 541 4.93 28.31 -5.88
CA VAL A 541 5.23 29.30 -4.83
C VAL A 541 4.81 28.80 -3.45
N VAL A 542 3.60 28.27 -3.32
CA VAL A 542 3.10 27.75 -2.03
C VAL A 542 3.91 26.56 -1.56
N ALA A 543 4.32 25.68 -2.48
CA ALA A 543 5.19 24.54 -2.17
C ALA A 543 6.63 24.94 -1.82
N GLY A 544 7.06 26.16 -2.12
CA GLY A 544 8.40 26.69 -1.83
C GLY A 544 9.42 26.43 -2.92
N ALA A 545 8.98 26.14 -4.14
CA ALA A 545 9.88 25.82 -5.25
C ALA A 545 10.76 26.99 -5.73
N PHE A 546 10.50 28.21 -5.26
CA PHE A 546 11.30 29.40 -5.52
C PHE A 546 12.08 29.90 -4.31
N ASP A 547 11.97 29.25 -3.14
CA ASP A 547 12.58 29.75 -1.88
C ASP A 547 14.12 29.84 -1.94
N GLU A 548 14.78 29.04 -2.82
CA GLU A 548 16.23 29.07 -3.03
C GLU A 548 16.68 29.94 -4.23
N VAL A 549 15.72 30.43 -5.03
CA VAL A 549 16.00 31.18 -6.27
C VAL A 549 16.06 32.69 -6.02
N ASP A 550 15.23 33.19 -5.11
CA ASP A 550 15.05 34.60 -4.83
C ASP A 550 15.03 34.91 -3.32
N GLU A 551 15.27 36.19 -3.01
CA GLU A 551 15.11 36.73 -1.65
C GLU A 551 13.64 37.02 -1.27
N TYR A 552 12.69 36.84 -2.22
CA TYR A 552 11.28 37.13 -1.99
C TYR A 552 10.61 36.00 -1.22
N HIS A 553 9.96 36.34 -0.10
CA HIS A 553 9.16 35.36 0.61
C HIS A 553 7.80 35.10 -0.05
N ARG A 554 7.23 33.92 0.16
CA ARG A 554 6.03 33.42 -0.54
C ARG A 554 4.83 34.39 -0.51
N ALA A 555 4.64 35.17 0.57
CA ALA A 555 3.51 36.11 0.69
C ALA A 555 3.56 37.25 -0.35
N GLN A 556 4.76 37.67 -0.80
CA GLN A 556 4.94 38.76 -1.78
C GLN A 556 4.39 38.41 -3.15
N TYR A 557 4.39 37.12 -3.51
CA TYR A 557 3.83 36.65 -4.78
C TYR A 557 2.30 36.75 -4.83
N PHE A 558 1.63 36.76 -3.67
CA PHE A 558 0.18 36.90 -3.56
C PHE A 558 -0.26 38.32 -3.24
N GLN A 559 0.67 39.28 -3.11
CA GLN A 559 0.32 40.67 -2.88
C GLN A 559 -0.37 41.28 -4.10
N GLU A 560 -1.53 41.88 -3.88
CA GLU A 560 -2.32 42.57 -4.91
C GLU A 560 -1.88 44.02 -5.10
N ASP A 561 -1.96 44.49 -6.35
CA ASP A 561 -1.79 45.91 -6.72
C ASP A 561 -3.12 46.70 -6.58
N ASN A 562 -3.08 47.97 -6.88
CA ASN A 562 -4.26 48.86 -6.87
C ASN A 562 -5.36 48.42 -7.86
N ALA A 563 -5.08 47.52 -8.80
CA ALA A 563 -6.00 46.96 -9.77
C ALA A 563 -6.45 45.54 -9.39
N ASN A 564 -6.21 45.11 -8.15
CA ASN A 564 -6.51 43.79 -7.61
C ASN A 564 -5.84 42.66 -8.40
N ARG A 565 -4.63 42.87 -8.94
CA ARG A 565 -3.83 41.85 -9.63
C ARG A 565 -2.71 41.40 -8.72
N THR A 566 -2.58 40.10 -8.55
CA THR A 566 -1.47 39.51 -7.75
C THR A 566 -0.14 39.74 -8.45
N THR A 567 0.96 39.65 -7.69
CA THR A 567 2.31 39.67 -8.25
C THR A 567 2.49 38.57 -9.29
N ILE A 568 1.96 37.33 -9.05
CA ILE A 568 1.98 36.23 -10.01
C ILE A 568 1.34 36.62 -11.34
N GLU A 569 0.16 37.27 -11.31
CA GLU A 569 -0.51 37.70 -12.56
C GLU A 569 0.30 38.74 -13.33
N ARG A 570 0.98 39.64 -12.61
CA ARG A 570 1.86 40.65 -13.22
C ARG A 570 3.09 40.00 -13.84
N LEU A 571 3.71 39.03 -13.19
CA LEU A 571 4.87 38.27 -13.69
C LEU A 571 4.47 37.43 -14.92
N LEU A 572 3.33 36.77 -14.91
CA LEU A 572 2.82 36.03 -16.09
C LEU A 572 2.63 36.97 -17.31
N LYS A 573 2.03 38.14 -17.08
CA LYS A 573 1.85 39.12 -18.14
C LYS A 573 3.19 39.66 -18.62
N TYR A 574 4.12 39.94 -17.72
CA TYR A 574 5.49 40.35 -18.05
C TYR A 574 6.18 39.34 -18.96
N GLY A 575 6.22 38.04 -18.57
CA GLY A 575 6.83 36.99 -19.35
C GLY A 575 6.20 36.84 -20.73
N GLN A 576 4.86 36.93 -20.82
CA GLN A 576 4.16 36.92 -22.11
C GLN A 576 4.60 38.08 -23.01
N SER A 577 4.58 39.33 -22.48
CA SER A 577 4.98 40.49 -23.24
C SER A 577 6.44 40.47 -23.65
N PHE A 578 7.31 39.94 -22.81
CA PHE A 578 8.75 39.76 -23.10
C PHE A 578 8.96 38.76 -24.26
N GLN A 579 8.28 37.63 -24.22
CA GLN A 579 8.37 36.61 -25.27
C GLN A 579 7.77 37.08 -26.59
N GLU A 580 6.65 37.79 -26.56
CA GLU A 580 6.02 38.41 -27.76
C GLU A 580 6.98 39.40 -28.41
N SER A 581 7.58 40.29 -27.61
CA SER A 581 8.56 41.28 -28.09
C SER A 581 9.80 40.60 -28.71
N ARG A 582 10.33 39.57 -28.04
CA ARG A 582 11.47 38.81 -28.55
C ARG A 582 11.14 38.12 -29.85
N ASN A 583 9.97 37.46 -29.98
CA ASN A 583 9.54 36.79 -31.18
C ASN A 583 9.34 37.78 -32.35
N GLU A 584 8.80 39.00 -32.06
CA GLU A 584 8.65 40.05 -33.04
C GLU A 584 10.03 40.53 -33.55
N MET A 585 11.00 40.69 -32.66
CA MET A 585 12.38 41.04 -33.01
C MET A 585 13.05 39.98 -33.86
N GLU A 586 12.97 38.72 -33.50
CA GLU A 586 13.56 37.58 -34.22
C GLU A 586 12.95 37.41 -35.62
N ASN A 587 11.67 37.74 -35.80
CA ASN A 587 10.97 37.69 -37.09
C ASN A 587 11.05 39.00 -37.91
N SER A 588 11.67 40.05 -37.38
CA SER A 588 11.81 41.34 -38.09
C SER A 588 12.94 41.26 -39.10
N LEU A 589 12.67 41.81 -40.32
CA LEU A 589 13.68 41.99 -41.36
C LEU A 589 14.82 42.96 -40.96
N PHE A 590 14.68 43.67 -39.85
CA PHE A 590 15.62 44.65 -39.28
C PHE A 590 16.20 44.21 -37.93
N ALA A 591 16.25 42.91 -37.66
CA ALA A 591 16.73 42.34 -36.37
C ALA A 591 18.11 42.90 -35.92
N ASP A 592 19.00 43.17 -36.90
CA ASP A 592 20.36 43.73 -36.65
C ASP A 592 20.37 45.23 -36.27
N PHE A 593 19.24 45.95 -36.37
CA PHE A 593 19.12 47.40 -36.10
C PHE A 593 18.06 47.69 -35.05
N ALA A 594 17.36 46.70 -34.51
CA ALA A 594 16.36 46.91 -33.48
C ALA A 594 17.03 47.24 -32.15
N GLU A 595 16.74 48.45 -31.59
CA GLU A 595 17.05 48.73 -30.18
C GLU A 595 16.31 47.74 -29.30
N GLU A 596 16.99 47.09 -28.32
CA GLU A 596 16.36 46.23 -27.32
C GLU A 596 15.19 47.00 -26.67
N VAL A 597 13.96 46.54 -26.92
CA VAL A 597 12.79 47.05 -26.23
C VAL A 597 12.91 46.59 -24.78
N GLN A 598 13.34 47.51 -23.91
CA GLN A 598 13.41 47.23 -22.47
C GLN A 598 11.98 47.20 -21.91
N ILE A 599 11.47 45.97 -21.68
CA ILE A 599 10.21 45.80 -20.97
C ILE A 599 10.53 45.92 -19.48
N GLU A 600 9.88 46.89 -18.82
CA GLU A 600 10.12 47.14 -17.38
C GLU A 600 9.63 45.96 -16.56
N GLN A 601 10.53 45.42 -15.73
CA GLN A 601 10.22 44.33 -14.80
C GLN A 601 9.20 44.80 -13.75
N PRO A 602 8.13 44.02 -13.48
CA PRO A 602 7.12 44.41 -12.50
C PRO A 602 7.71 44.42 -11.09
N LYS A 603 7.63 45.55 -10.38
CA LYS A 603 8.15 45.65 -9.01
C LYS A 603 7.37 44.73 -8.08
N ILE A 604 8.07 43.88 -7.35
CA ILE A 604 7.50 43.05 -6.30
C ILE A 604 7.40 43.87 -5.02
N ALA A 605 6.16 44.14 -4.59
CA ALA A 605 5.94 44.96 -3.42
C ALA A 605 6.30 44.21 -2.12
N PRO A 606 6.83 44.92 -1.11
CA PRO A 606 7.00 44.32 0.20
C PRO A 606 5.66 43.94 0.82
N ALA A 607 5.57 42.79 1.42
CA ALA A 607 4.42 42.28 2.14
C ALA A 607 4.84 41.71 3.49
N PRO A 608 4.00 41.67 4.52
CA PRO A 608 4.34 40.97 5.74
C PRO A 608 4.47 39.46 5.46
N GLU A 609 5.51 38.84 5.98
CA GLU A 609 5.70 37.41 5.85
C GLU A 609 4.53 36.63 6.48
N TRP A 610 4.16 35.51 5.89
CA TRP A 610 3.11 34.66 6.48
C TRP A 610 3.55 34.15 7.85
N GLN A 611 2.63 34.18 8.80
CA GLN A 611 2.85 33.47 10.07
C GLN A 611 3.12 31.98 9.77
N ASN A 612 4.00 31.36 10.55
CA ASN A 612 4.43 29.97 10.32
C ASN A 612 3.24 29.01 10.13
N MET A 613 2.25 29.04 11.01
CA MET A 613 1.05 28.20 10.86
C MET A 613 0.26 28.47 9.59
N HIS A 614 0.19 29.71 9.13
CA HIS A 614 -0.47 30.04 7.86
C HIS A 614 0.30 29.49 6.66
N LYS A 615 1.63 29.65 6.66
CA LYS A 615 2.52 29.08 5.65
C LYS A 615 2.36 27.57 5.56
N LEU A 616 2.43 26.88 6.71
CA LEU A 616 2.32 25.42 6.80
C LEU A 616 0.93 24.90 6.36
N ASN A 617 -0.13 25.59 6.72
CA ASN A 617 -1.48 25.19 6.28
C ASN A 617 -1.66 25.31 4.76
N ARG A 618 -1.16 26.38 4.14
CA ARG A 618 -1.17 26.53 2.68
C ARG A 618 -0.30 25.46 1.98
N GLU A 619 0.88 25.19 2.53
CA GLU A 619 1.75 24.13 2.04
C GLU A 619 1.03 22.77 2.09
N LYS A 620 0.36 22.46 3.21
CA LYS A 620 -0.43 21.25 3.37
C LYS A 620 -1.59 21.12 2.37
N GLU A 621 -2.25 22.22 2.00
CA GLU A 621 -3.32 22.22 0.98
C GLU A 621 -2.81 21.73 -0.39
N ILE A 622 -1.56 22.04 -0.74
CA ILE A 622 -0.96 21.77 -2.04
C ILE A 622 -0.16 20.47 -2.04
N ILE A 623 0.60 20.21 -0.98
CA ILE A 623 1.45 19.01 -0.85
C ILE A 623 0.69 17.87 -0.15
N GLY A 624 -0.27 18.23 0.74
CA GLY A 624 -1.08 17.29 1.51
C GLY A 624 -0.56 17.00 2.92
N PHE A 625 0.64 17.43 3.25
CA PHE A 625 1.26 17.36 4.58
C PHE A 625 2.17 18.57 4.83
N TYR A 626 2.72 18.71 6.04
CA TYR A 626 3.65 19.76 6.39
C TYR A 626 5.07 19.37 5.95
N LEU A 627 5.62 20.02 4.94
CA LEU A 627 6.92 19.68 4.37
C LEU A 627 8.07 20.48 5.02
N SER A 628 7.95 21.81 5.10
CA SER A 628 9.03 22.69 5.54
C SER A 628 9.32 22.60 7.04
N SER A 629 8.31 22.41 7.88
CA SER A 629 8.42 22.15 9.31
C SER A 629 7.12 21.60 9.89
N HIS A 630 7.18 20.97 11.05
CA HIS A 630 5.97 20.48 11.72
C HIS A 630 5.40 21.56 12.66
N PRO A 631 4.08 21.75 12.76
CA PRO A 631 3.47 22.72 13.70
C PRO A 631 3.93 22.59 15.15
N LEU A 632 4.35 21.40 15.56
CA LEU A 632 4.87 21.12 16.90
C LEU A 632 6.38 21.42 17.06
N ASP A 633 7.10 21.78 16.00
CA ASP A 633 8.54 22.06 16.08
C ASP A 633 8.82 23.29 16.95
N GLU A 634 7.92 24.27 16.98
CA GLU A 634 7.98 25.42 17.91
C GLU A 634 7.88 24.98 19.38
N PHE A 635 7.29 23.79 19.64
CA PHE A 635 7.09 23.20 20.96
C PHE A 635 7.99 22.00 21.25
N LYS A 636 9.06 21.79 20.46
CA LYS A 636 9.92 20.60 20.52
C LYS A 636 10.46 20.34 21.92
N TYR A 637 10.88 21.36 22.64
CA TYR A 637 11.41 21.23 23.99
C TYR A 637 10.32 20.85 25.00
N GLN A 638 9.14 21.43 24.86
CA GLN A 638 7.97 21.12 25.69
C GLN A 638 7.50 19.68 25.47
N TYR A 639 7.47 19.25 24.21
CA TYR A 639 7.10 17.89 23.82
C TYR A 639 8.08 16.85 24.35
N GLN A 640 9.39 17.07 24.19
CA GLN A 640 10.42 16.19 24.73
C GLN A 640 10.37 16.09 26.26
N PHE A 641 10.06 17.18 26.92
CA PHE A 641 9.87 17.21 28.35
C PHE A 641 8.67 16.39 28.79
N ILE A 642 7.53 16.50 28.12
CA ILE A 642 6.33 15.72 28.39
C ILE A 642 6.57 14.23 28.13
N GLN A 643 7.22 13.87 27.03
CA GLN A 643 7.57 12.47 26.74
C GLN A 643 8.53 11.89 27.80
N GLY A 644 9.50 12.67 28.25
CA GLY A 644 10.41 12.27 29.32
C GLY A 644 9.72 12.04 30.66
N LEU A 645 8.61 12.72 30.91
CA LEU A 645 7.77 12.48 32.11
C LEU A 645 6.92 11.22 31.97
N LEU A 646 6.36 10.97 30.77
CA LEU A 646 5.53 9.80 30.50
C LEU A 646 6.36 8.50 30.54
N SER A 647 7.55 8.50 29.95
CA SER A 647 8.47 7.35 29.96
C SER A 647 8.97 6.99 31.36
N LYS A 648 9.17 7.99 32.24
CA LYS A 648 9.53 7.73 33.64
C LYS A 648 8.38 7.10 34.43
N LYS A 649 7.14 7.37 34.05
CA LYS A 649 5.95 6.82 34.69
C LYS A 649 5.72 5.34 34.35
N GLU A 650 5.99 4.93 33.13
CA GLU A 650 5.97 3.52 32.70
C GLU A 650 6.99 2.66 33.45
N VAL A 651 8.19 3.19 33.69
CA VAL A 651 9.26 2.46 34.40
C VAL A 651 8.95 2.28 35.90
N VAL A 652 8.13 3.13 36.50
CA VAL A 652 7.73 3.02 37.91
C VAL A 652 6.57 2.02 38.09
N GLU A 653 5.66 1.90 37.10
CA GLU A 653 4.51 0.98 37.17
C GLU A 653 4.93 -0.48 36.89
N THR A 654 5.95 -0.75 36.09
CA THR A 654 6.45 -2.11 35.86
C THR A 654 7.22 -2.74 36.99
N LYS A 655 7.54 -1.98 38.07
CA LYS A 655 8.24 -2.50 39.26
C LYS A 655 7.32 -2.96 40.38
N ASN A 656 6.01 -2.76 40.28
CA ASN A 656 5.07 -2.99 41.38
C ASN A 656 3.83 -3.84 41.05
N THR A 657 3.85 -4.63 39.99
CA THR A 657 2.74 -5.56 39.68
C THR A 657 3.23 -6.99 39.66
N ASP A 658 2.70 -7.77 40.60
CA ASP A 658 2.88 -9.23 40.67
C ASP A 658 2.39 -9.91 39.39
N ASP A 659 3.18 -10.86 38.90
CA ASP A 659 2.99 -11.64 37.68
C ASP A 659 1.69 -12.48 37.57
N GLU A 660 0.85 -12.50 38.61
CA GLU A 660 -0.37 -13.34 38.65
C GLU A 660 -1.61 -12.72 37.98
N LEU A 661 -1.62 -11.42 37.68
CA LEU A 661 -2.77 -10.74 37.05
C LEU A 661 -2.72 -10.70 35.52
N LEU A 662 -1.56 -10.89 34.93
CA LEU A 662 -1.37 -10.87 33.45
C LEU A 662 -1.87 -12.16 32.79
N ASN A 663 -1.92 -13.28 33.50
CA ASN A 663 -2.33 -14.57 32.93
C ASN A 663 -3.85 -14.82 32.90
N LYS A 664 -4.67 -13.92 33.44
CA LYS A 664 -6.14 -14.06 33.44
C LYS A 664 -6.89 -13.16 32.45
N ALA A 665 -6.21 -12.26 31.78
CA ALA A 665 -6.83 -11.29 30.83
C ALA A 665 -6.64 -11.62 29.34
N GLN A 666 -5.90 -12.67 29.00
CA GLN A 666 -5.55 -12.97 27.62
C GLN A 666 -6.60 -13.73 26.75
N PRO A 667 -7.64 -14.38 27.28
CA PRO A 667 -8.56 -15.11 26.38
C PRO A 667 -9.60 -14.26 25.63
N ALA A 668 -9.84 -13.00 26.03
CA ALA A 668 -10.96 -12.21 25.50
C ALA A 668 -10.57 -11.24 24.36
N TYR A 669 -9.27 -11.03 24.11
CA TYR A 669 -8.82 -10.04 23.13
C TYR A 669 -8.49 -10.63 21.73
N ASN A 670 -8.39 -11.95 21.63
CA ASN A 670 -7.99 -12.63 20.39
C ASN A 670 -9.15 -13.01 19.46
N GLU A 671 -10.41 -12.89 19.87
CA GLU A 671 -11.53 -13.32 19.02
C GLU A 671 -12.13 -12.23 18.12
N SER A 672 -11.80 -10.95 18.33
CA SER A 672 -12.41 -9.83 17.57
C SER A 672 -11.53 -9.19 16.49
N GLN A 673 -10.27 -9.61 16.35
CA GLN A 673 -9.36 -9.09 15.31
C GLN A 673 -9.08 -10.05 14.14
N GLU A 674 -9.61 -11.25 14.14
CA GLU A 674 -9.31 -12.26 13.13
C GLU A 674 -10.02 -12.08 11.77
N GLU A 675 -10.91 -11.10 11.58
CA GLU A 675 -11.67 -10.94 10.33
C GLU A 675 -11.42 -9.65 9.52
N ALA A 676 -10.49 -8.78 9.93
CA ALA A 676 -10.42 -7.42 9.35
C ALA A 676 -9.29 -7.16 8.35
N ASP A 677 -8.36 -8.10 8.05
CA ASP A 677 -7.10 -7.71 7.40
C ASP A 677 -6.79 -8.36 6.04
N ASP A 678 -7.76 -8.92 5.33
CA ASP A 678 -7.49 -9.64 4.06
C ASP A 678 -8.01 -8.97 2.78
N THR A 679 -8.39 -7.70 2.83
CA THR A 679 -8.81 -6.96 1.61
C THR A 679 -8.39 -5.51 1.60
N LEU A 680 -7.12 -5.24 1.82
CA LEU A 680 -6.53 -3.96 1.45
C LEU A 680 -5.84 -4.09 0.08
N THR A 681 -6.65 -4.30 -0.95
CA THR A 681 -6.36 -3.85 -2.30
C THR A 681 -7.31 -2.69 -2.61
N ASP A 682 -6.73 -1.49 -2.68
CA ASP A 682 -7.18 -0.33 -3.45
C ASP A 682 -8.68 0.08 -3.39
N GLU A 683 -9.21 0.37 -2.21
CA GLU A 683 -10.27 1.37 -2.09
C GLU A 683 -10.12 2.09 -0.73
N LEU A 684 -9.35 3.17 -0.74
CA LEU A 684 -9.35 4.17 0.31
C LEU A 684 -10.73 4.84 0.32
N ILE A 685 -11.52 4.51 1.32
CA ILE A 685 -12.75 5.25 1.62
C ILE A 685 -12.30 6.57 2.26
N ASP A 686 -12.54 7.67 1.55
CA ASP A 686 -12.54 9.01 2.13
C ASP A 686 -13.61 9.05 3.23
N ILE A 687 -13.17 8.97 4.47
CA ILE A 687 -14.01 9.31 5.62
C ILE A 687 -13.87 10.81 5.82
N GLU A 688 -14.72 11.57 5.17
CA GLU A 688 -15.06 12.92 5.62
C GLU A 688 -15.71 12.81 7.00
N MET A 689 -15.05 13.39 7.97
CA MET A 689 -15.48 13.43 9.35
C MET A 689 -16.50 14.55 9.54
N ASP A 690 -17.77 14.24 9.42
CA ASP A 690 -18.84 15.07 9.97
C ASP A 690 -19.90 14.19 10.64
N ASP A 691 -20.14 14.57 11.93
CA ASP A 691 -21.30 14.30 12.77
C ASP A 691 -21.66 12.83 13.12
N VAL A 692 -21.12 12.38 14.25
CA VAL A 692 -21.82 11.38 15.07
C VAL A 692 -21.92 11.91 16.50
N GLU A 693 -23.12 12.28 16.89
CA GLU A 693 -23.49 12.50 18.30
C GLU A 693 -23.74 11.11 18.94
N GLU A 694 -22.85 10.66 19.79
CA GLU A 694 -23.13 9.57 20.72
C GLU A 694 -23.24 10.10 22.17
N PRO A 695 -24.12 9.52 23.02
CA PRO A 695 -24.39 10.06 24.34
C PRO A 695 -23.23 9.84 25.32
N VAL A 696 -23.05 10.82 26.20
CA VAL A 696 -22.01 10.93 27.23
C VAL A 696 -21.89 9.73 28.17
N GLU A 697 -22.88 8.87 28.26
CA GLU A 697 -22.89 7.66 29.10
C GLU A 697 -21.91 6.56 28.68
N ASN A 698 -21.55 6.48 27.37
CA ASN A 698 -20.62 5.46 26.90
C ASN A 698 -19.15 5.83 27.14
N ALA A 699 -18.82 7.12 27.14
CA ALA A 699 -17.48 7.59 27.45
C ALA A 699 -17.10 7.35 28.92
N ALA A 700 -18.05 7.52 29.84
CA ALA A 700 -17.85 7.23 31.27
C ALA A 700 -17.59 5.74 31.54
N LYS A 701 -18.28 4.83 30.84
CA LYS A 701 -18.06 3.38 30.96
C LYS A 701 -16.72 2.90 30.42
N VAL A 702 -16.21 3.52 29.34
CA VAL A 702 -14.88 3.22 28.80
C VAL A 702 -13.77 3.70 29.73
N ILE A 703 -13.98 4.82 30.40
CA ILE A 703 -13.06 5.36 31.44
C ILE A 703 -13.03 4.48 32.68
N GLU A 704 -14.19 3.98 33.13
CA GLU A 704 -14.28 3.03 34.27
C GLU A 704 -13.64 1.68 33.94
N ALA A 705 -13.77 1.17 32.72
CA ALA A 705 -13.20 -0.12 32.34
C ALA A 705 -11.66 -0.10 32.19
N LYS A 706 -11.05 1.04 31.89
CA LYS A 706 -9.57 1.22 31.83
C LYS A 706 -8.96 1.76 33.15
N GLY A 707 -9.75 2.05 34.13
CA GLY A 707 -9.43 2.01 35.58
C GLY A 707 -8.41 2.99 36.14
N LYS A 708 -7.98 4.11 35.48
CA LYS A 708 -7.06 5.09 36.10
C LYS A 708 -6.96 6.49 35.50
N PHE A 709 -7.74 6.88 34.53
CA PHE A 709 -7.64 8.23 33.94
C PHE A 709 -8.97 9.00 34.10
N ARG A 710 -8.98 10.03 34.95
CA ARG A 710 -9.99 11.07 34.94
C ARG A 710 -9.34 12.36 34.43
N PHE A 711 -10.12 13.19 33.76
CA PHE A 711 -9.66 14.53 33.42
C PHE A 711 -9.47 15.35 34.69
N LEU A 712 -8.28 15.95 34.82
CA LEU A 712 -8.01 16.90 35.88
C LEU A 712 -8.61 18.25 35.46
N ASN A 713 -9.27 18.94 36.36
CA ASN A 713 -9.65 20.32 36.19
C ASN A 713 -8.40 21.22 36.28
N LEU A 714 -8.53 22.51 35.98
CA LEU A 714 -7.40 23.45 36.02
C LEU A 714 -6.68 23.50 37.35
N ASP A 715 -7.43 23.46 38.45
CA ASP A 715 -6.88 23.49 39.81
C ASP A 715 -6.11 22.20 40.16
N GLU A 716 -6.57 21.06 39.68
CA GLU A 716 -5.90 19.78 39.84
C GLU A 716 -4.63 19.69 38.96
N LEU A 717 -4.64 20.30 37.78
CA LEU A 717 -3.47 20.43 36.89
C LEU A 717 -2.40 21.36 37.52
N ASP A 718 -2.83 22.45 38.13
CA ASP A 718 -1.96 23.38 38.84
C ASP A 718 -1.35 22.73 40.09
N ALA A 719 -2.16 22.02 40.87
CA ALA A 719 -1.71 21.26 42.03
C ALA A 719 -0.74 20.12 41.65
N TYR A 720 -0.97 19.46 40.53
CA TYR A 720 -0.05 18.44 39.97
C TYR A 720 1.26 19.05 39.49
N ARG A 721 1.19 20.19 38.80
CA ARG A 721 2.36 20.98 38.38
C ARG A 721 3.21 21.33 39.60
N ASP A 722 2.63 21.98 40.60
CA ASP A 722 3.34 22.50 41.75
C ASP A 722 3.99 21.37 42.60
N LYS A 723 3.41 20.18 42.54
CA LYS A 723 3.93 18.99 43.24
C LYS A 723 5.06 18.27 42.52
N ASN A 724 5.13 18.35 41.15
CA ASN A 724 6.00 17.49 40.38
C ASN A 724 7.09 18.26 39.59
N PHE A 725 7.10 19.60 39.67
CA PHE A 725 8.07 20.44 38.95
C PHE A 725 9.05 21.11 39.93
N GLY A 726 10.32 21.16 39.56
CA GLY A 726 11.33 21.89 40.34
C GLY A 726 11.21 23.43 40.15
N ALA A 727 11.74 24.19 41.10
CA ALA A 727 11.63 25.67 41.17
C ALA A 727 12.00 26.41 39.85
N GLU A 728 12.99 25.92 39.09
CA GLU A 728 13.40 26.53 37.80
C GLU A 728 12.35 26.27 36.70
N GLN A 729 11.70 25.12 36.74
CA GLN A 729 10.69 24.72 35.75
C GLN A 729 9.37 25.45 35.99
N LEU A 730 8.98 25.64 37.25
CA LEU A 730 7.84 26.46 37.62
C LEU A 730 8.01 27.91 37.18
N LYS A 731 9.21 28.47 37.31
CA LYS A 731 9.54 29.84 36.88
C LYS A 731 9.43 30.03 35.38
N LEU A 732 9.79 29.02 34.59
CA LEU A 732 9.64 29.02 33.12
C LEU A 732 8.16 28.99 32.74
N PHE A 733 7.35 28.22 33.45
CA PHE A 733 5.91 28.15 33.22
C PHE A 733 5.20 29.47 33.64
N GLU A 734 5.59 30.08 34.74
CA GLU A 734 5.05 31.35 35.19
C GLU A 734 5.36 32.51 34.20
N THR A 735 6.53 32.50 33.59
CA THR A 735 6.97 33.52 32.63
C THR A 735 6.47 33.31 31.20
N ALA A 736 5.90 32.13 30.88
CA ALA A 736 5.34 31.85 29.59
C ALA A 736 4.09 32.71 29.29
N ASP A 737 3.96 33.16 28.07
CA ASP A 737 2.75 33.93 27.65
C ASP A 737 1.51 33.02 27.58
N TYR A 738 0.34 33.67 27.51
CA TYR A 738 -0.94 32.97 27.49
C TYR A 738 -1.07 31.98 26.30
N LYS A 739 -0.52 32.31 25.13
CA LYS A 739 -0.53 31.43 23.94
C LYS A 739 0.29 30.17 24.14
N THR A 740 1.48 30.31 24.74
CA THR A 740 2.38 29.20 25.07
C THR A 740 1.75 28.26 26.10
N LYS A 741 1.11 28.80 27.14
CA LYS A 741 0.34 28.01 28.13
C LYS A 741 -0.84 27.27 27.50
N GLN A 742 -1.55 27.92 26.61
CA GLN A 742 -2.68 27.31 25.88
C GLN A 742 -2.22 26.19 24.94
N ALA A 743 -1.10 26.38 24.23
CA ALA A 743 -0.51 25.38 23.37
C ALA A 743 0.03 24.17 24.14
N MET A 744 0.66 24.40 25.30
CA MET A 744 1.09 23.31 26.19
C MET A 744 -0.10 22.46 26.67
N ASN A 745 -1.18 23.10 27.10
CA ASN A 745 -2.40 22.41 27.49
C ASN A 745 -3.07 21.67 26.32
N THR A 746 -3.02 22.21 25.10
CA THR A 746 -3.55 21.57 23.90
C THR A 746 -2.70 20.35 23.50
N ALA A 747 -1.38 20.45 23.53
CA ALA A 747 -0.48 19.33 23.24
C ALA A 747 -0.61 18.17 24.24
N VAL A 748 -0.79 18.48 25.54
CA VAL A 748 -1.08 17.47 26.57
C VAL A 748 -2.41 16.76 26.27
N ARG A 749 -3.42 17.52 25.83
CA ARG A 749 -4.74 16.98 25.47
C ARG A 749 -4.70 16.10 24.23
N GLU A 750 -4.05 16.54 23.16
CA GLU A 750 -3.96 15.77 21.89
C GLU A 750 -3.26 14.43 22.12
N ASN A 751 -2.22 14.40 22.94
CA ASN A 751 -1.58 13.13 23.32
C ASN A 751 -2.43 12.25 24.24
N MET A 752 -3.24 12.83 25.12
CA MET A 752 -4.21 12.08 25.91
C MET A 752 -5.34 11.52 25.03
N VAL A 753 -5.82 12.30 24.06
CA VAL A 753 -6.88 11.91 23.12
C VAL A 753 -6.39 10.86 22.13
N ALA A 754 -5.18 11.00 21.57
CA ALA A 754 -4.57 10.00 20.69
C ALA A 754 -4.33 8.63 21.35
N GLY A 755 -4.15 8.63 22.68
CA GLY A 755 -4.04 7.37 23.45
C GLY A 755 -5.36 6.78 23.94
N LEU A 756 -6.48 7.51 23.86
CA LEU A 756 -7.75 7.15 24.49
C LEU A 756 -8.95 7.06 23.53
N GLU A 757 -8.80 7.41 22.23
CA GLU A 757 -9.92 7.43 21.24
C GLU A 757 -11.19 8.14 21.74
N LEU A 758 -11.04 9.33 22.33
CA LEU A 758 -12.17 10.06 22.91
C LEU A 758 -13.07 10.72 21.85
N PRO A 759 -14.42 10.73 22.02
CA PRO A 759 -15.36 11.37 21.12
C PRO A 759 -15.15 12.89 21.01
N ARG A 760 -15.33 13.48 19.82
CA ARG A 760 -15.18 14.92 19.54
C ARG A 760 -16.06 15.86 20.39
N SER A 761 -17.16 15.36 20.94
CA SER A 761 -18.04 16.11 21.85
C SER A 761 -17.35 16.55 23.13
N GLU A 762 -16.40 15.77 23.66
CA GLU A 762 -15.64 16.12 24.85
C GLU A 762 -14.50 17.10 24.58
N GLU A 763 -13.89 17.10 23.40
CA GLU A 763 -12.93 18.12 22.97
C GLU A 763 -13.55 19.53 23.02
N ARG A 764 -14.82 19.70 22.59
CA ARG A 764 -15.53 20.98 22.66
C ARG A 764 -15.83 21.41 24.10
N ARG A 765 -16.07 20.47 25.01
CA ARG A 765 -16.36 20.75 26.43
C ARG A 765 -15.10 21.20 27.17
N VAL A 766 -14.02 20.45 27.00
CA VAL A 766 -12.72 20.83 27.59
C VAL A 766 -12.18 22.13 26.96
N GLY A 767 -12.46 22.39 25.65
CA GLY A 767 -12.14 23.66 24.97
C GLY A 767 -12.93 24.86 25.48
N LYS A 768 -14.10 24.65 26.08
CA LYS A 768 -14.87 25.71 26.74
C LYS A 768 -14.36 26.01 28.15
N GLU A 769 -13.97 24.97 28.87
CA GLU A 769 -13.44 25.12 30.26
C GLU A 769 -12.02 25.75 30.26
N CYS A 770 -11.23 25.57 29.22
CA CYS A 770 -9.92 26.24 29.05
C CYS A 770 -10.04 27.72 28.60
N ARG A 771 -11.25 28.21 28.23
CA ARG A 771 -11.49 29.61 27.85
C ARG A 771 -12.08 30.44 28.97
N SER A 772 -12.44 29.87 30.09
CA SER A 772 -12.84 30.54 31.34
C SER A 772 -11.68 30.55 32.33
#